data_d675d111d79f0710f3864f091623dd4b
#
_entry.id   d675d111d79f0710f3864f091623dd4b
#
_cell.length_a   1.000
_cell.length_b   1.000
_cell.length_c   1.000
_cell.angle_alpha   90.00
_cell.angle_beta   90.00
_cell.angle_gamma   90.00
#
_symmetry.space_group_name_H-M   'P 1'
#
loop_
_entity.id
_entity.type
_entity.pdbx_description
1 polymer ?
#
loop_
_entity_poly.entity_id
_entity_poly.type
_entity_poly.pdbx_seq_one_letter_code
_entity_poly.pdbx_strand_id
1 'polypeptide(L)'
;MSLKPWREIAKPHRDVLEGTFKQSEFAADITQVANGTAPAEYQDAEQFFARTFITEGMRLLLGSVAERLAGKGGDPVIQLQTAFGGGKTHTMLAVYHLASRKVTTDRLQGIPPILDAVGIDQLPLARVAVIDGINLSVSQPRHHGTIQANTLWGELAYQLLGDDGYELVADSDRDGTSPGKEQLVKLLTQAAPCVVLIDELVAFLRQLEVGKQFNAGTFDSNITFIQALTEAMKAVPNAMLLASLPESALEVGGTMGQKALDSLEKYFARVESVWKPVATEEAFEIVRRRLFESAGEPAQVQGIAQQYADFYRQNSKDFPNETQSGHYYDRLCKSYPIHPEVFDRLYEDWSTLDKFQRTRGVLQYMAIVIHRLWVADNRDALIMPGSLPLDDSNVRGKSIHYLPQGWEPVIEKEVDGTRSEAADIDKNDTRFGQYHAARRVMRTLFLGSAPSTGDQMHRGLEAERILLGACSPGQTVGTFKDVLTRLRDRLTYLYGDKDRLWLDTKPNLRREMEMRKEKVSEREELIPLIKKQVTNSFGAQHGFAGIHVFTSAADVPDEFGIGPRLVVLAPEMLSAYSRSKAVNQAFKAAEIILLKRGEQPRVKQNRLIFLAADYDNLSRLKDHGKTYLAWQSIVSDIENSVLNQDLAHLTQAKNNRDDAQKHLGQSVKNTYKWLLAPLQDAGCDIEWEVAPISATAPKLVMEIENRLIEEEWLIKTWSPVHLRNLLESYYFKNGVKSVSALKVWQDACQYLYMPRLINDQVLRSTIEEAIKSTDFFGFAVGERDDYYEGFAFGRSATVYLDESCLLIAKDEALNYQHVNSDNKCNAHGA
;
A
#
# COMPACT_ATOMS: atom_id res chain seq x y z
N MET A 1 -22.69 -33.67 10.97
CA MET A 1 -22.64 -33.27 12.40
C MET A 1 -21.76 -32.04 12.48
N SER A 2 -22.18 -30.98 13.18
CA SER A 2 -21.32 -29.81 13.42
C SER A 2 -20.13 -30.25 14.27
N LEU A 3 -18.92 -29.79 13.91
CA LEU A 3 -17.72 -30.00 14.70
C LEU A 3 -17.89 -29.36 16.07
N LYS A 4 -17.42 -30.00 17.12
CA LYS A 4 -17.37 -29.40 18.46
C LYS A 4 -16.35 -28.28 18.50
N PRO A 5 -16.67 -27.14 19.12
CA PRO A 5 -15.70 -26.05 19.35
C PRO A 5 -14.47 -26.54 20.13
N TRP A 6 -13.31 -25.99 19.81
CA TRP A 6 -12.06 -26.34 20.52
C TRP A 6 -12.17 -26.10 22.03
N ARG A 7 -12.94 -25.12 22.48
CA ARG A 7 -13.15 -24.76 23.89
C ARG A 7 -13.92 -25.84 24.69
N GLU A 8 -14.66 -26.70 24.02
CA GLU A 8 -15.38 -27.83 24.66
C GLU A 8 -14.47 -29.05 24.84
N ILE A 9 -13.31 -29.07 24.23
CA ILE A 9 -12.39 -30.21 24.16
C ILE A 9 -11.06 -29.90 24.85
N ALA A 10 -10.45 -28.76 24.52
CA ALA A 10 -9.19 -28.31 25.10
C ALA A 10 -9.44 -27.32 26.23
N LYS A 11 -8.62 -27.40 27.30
CA LYS A 11 -8.68 -26.50 28.45
C LYS A 11 -7.36 -25.76 28.59
N PRO A 12 -7.32 -24.44 28.41
CA PRO A 12 -6.14 -23.64 28.71
C PRO A 12 -5.77 -23.67 30.20
N HIS A 13 -4.52 -23.39 30.53
CA HIS A 13 -4.11 -23.19 31.92
C HIS A 13 -4.84 -22.00 32.55
N ARG A 14 -4.94 -22.00 33.89
CA ARG A 14 -5.72 -21.01 34.64
C ARG A 14 -5.24 -19.58 34.42
N ASP A 15 -3.94 -19.36 34.39
CA ASP A 15 -3.30 -18.06 34.10
C ASP A 15 -3.71 -17.50 32.71
N VAL A 16 -3.81 -18.37 31.69
CA VAL A 16 -4.28 -18.01 30.33
C VAL A 16 -5.79 -17.73 30.36
N LEU A 17 -6.59 -18.58 31.05
CA LEU A 17 -8.03 -18.37 31.16
C LEU A 17 -8.41 -17.04 31.83
N GLU A 18 -7.71 -16.68 32.88
CA GLU A 18 -7.96 -15.45 33.65
C GLU A 18 -7.27 -14.22 33.04
N GLY A 19 -6.39 -14.39 32.04
CA GLY A 19 -5.59 -13.32 31.45
C GLY A 19 -4.60 -12.68 32.44
N THR A 20 -4.25 -13.40 33.51
CA THR A 20 -3.36 -12.93 34.58
C THR A 20 -1.89 -13.20 34.29
N PHE A 21 -1.59 -13.90 33.17
CA PHE A 21 -0.21 -14.16 32.77
C PHE A 21 0.57 -12.86 32.56
N LYS A 22 1.73 -12.77 33.23
CA LYS A 22 2.66 -11.65 33.01
C LYS A 22 3.59 -11.95 31.85
N GLN A 23 3.91 -10.95 31.05
CA GLN A 23 4.85 -11.11 29.93
C GLN A 23 6.24 -11.60 30.40
N SER A 24 6.61 -11.26 31.62
CA SER A 24 7.83 -11.74 32.29
C SER A 24 7.78 -13.25 32.63
N GLU A 25 6.61 -13.85 32.77
CA GLU A 25 6.44 -15.27 33.08
C GLU A 25 6.81 -16.19 31.92
N PHE A 26 6.88 -15.68 30.69
CA PHE A 26 7.43 -16.39 29.54
C PHE A 26 8.94 -16.18 29.36
N ALA A 27 9.60 -15.53 30.33
CA ALA A 27 11.05 -15.34 30.38
C ALA A 27 11.58 -16.09 31.61
N ALA A 28 12.08 -17.29 31.37
CA ALA A 28 12.79 -18.04 32.39
C ALA A 28 14.01 -17.22 32.86
N ASP A 29 14.19 -17.08 34.15
CA ASP A 29 15.33 -16.41 34.80
C ASP A 29 15.95 -17.37 35.80
N ILE A 30 17.13 -17.87 35.48
CA ILE A 30 17.83 -18.89 36.32
C ILE A 30 18.28 -18.30 37.65
N THR A 31 18.62 -17.03 37.71
CA THR A 31 19.03 -16.35 38.97
C THR A 31 17.86 -16.24 39.95
N GLN A 32 16.67 -15.92 39.49
CA GLN A 32 15.47 -15.86 40.32
C GLN A 32 15.14 -17.26 40.88
N VAL A 33 15.27 -18.33 40.09
CA VAL A 33 15.03 -19.71 40.54
C VAL A 33 16.07 -20.14 41.58
N ALA A 34 17.32 -19.81 41.34
CA ALA A 34 18.40 -20.11 42.31
C ALA A 34 18.18 -19.37 43.64
N ASN A 35 17.73 -18.11 43.60
CA ASN A 35 17.46 -17.26 44.77
C ASN A 35 16.09 -17.52 45.42
N GLY A 36 15.25 -18.38 44.87
CA GLY A 36 13.92 -18.68 45.45
C GLY A 36 12.87 -17.61 45.26
N THR A 37 13.05 -16.69 44.30
CA THR A 37 12.17 -15.55 44.03
C THR A 37 11.38 -15.67 42.71
N ALA A 38 11.58 -16.78 41.98
CA ALA A 38 10.89 -17.00 40.71
C ALA A 38 9.40 -17.31 40.89
N PRO A 39 8.56 -17.10 39.86
CA PRO A 39 7.17 -17.57 39.85
C PRO A 39 7.10 -19.08 40.10
N ALA A 40 6.00 -19.54 40.74
CA ALA A 40 5.84 -20.92 41.14
C ALA A 40 6.08 -21.93 40.03
N GLU A 41 5.67 -21.65 38.83
CA GLU A 41 5.83 -22.50 37.65
C GLU A 41 7.28 -22.76 37.23
N TYR A 42 8.22 -21.87 37.61
CA TYR A 42 9.66 -22.03 37.40
C TYR A 42 10.36 -22.45 38.67
N GLN A 43 9.85 -22.06 39.86
CA GLN A 43 10.44 -22.35 41.17
C GLN A 43 10.19 -23.79 41.60
N ASP A 44 8.99 -24.32 41.33
CA ASP A 44 8.57 -25.65 41.72
C ASP A 44 8.92 -26.66 40.61
N ALA A 45 9.74 -27.65 40.92
CA ALA A 45 10.24 -28.62 39.95
C ALA A 45 9.10 -29.49 39.35
N GLU A 46 8.08 -29.85 40.11
CA GLU A 46 6.95 -30.65 39.60
C GLU A 46 6.11 -29.82 38.63
N GLN A 47 5.79 -28.57 38.97
CA GLN A 47 5.05 -27.66 38.08
C GLN A 47 5.86 -27.33 36.84
N PHE A 48 7.18 -27.15 36.98
CA PHE A 48 8.07 -26.88 35.86
C PHE A 48 8.02 -28.02 34.83
N PHE A 49 8.27 -29.29 35.25
CA PHE A 49 8.25 -30.43 34.36
C PHE A 49 6.84 -30.79 33.87
N ALA A 50 5.79 -30.50 34.63
CA ALA A 50 4.40 -30.66 34.17
C ALA A 50 4.06 -29.73 33.00
N ARG A 51 4.63 -28.53 32.96
CA ARG A 51 4.41 -27.53 31.87
C ARG A 51 5.52 -27.56 30.81
N THR A 52 6.56 -28.39 30.97
CA THR A 52 7.66 -28.50 30.04
C THR A 52 7.46 -29.69 29.09
N PHE A 53 7.49 -29.42 27.80
CA PHE A 53 7.66 -30.48 26.80
C PHE A 53 9.14 -30.83 26.68
N ILE A 54 9.51 -32.05 27.05
CA ILE A 54 10.88 -32.55 26.92
C ILE A 54 11.11 -32.89 25.46
N THR A 55 11.79 -32.03 24.72
CA THR A 55 12.21 -32.27 23.33
C THR A 55 13.21 -33.38 23.25
N GLU A 56 13.39 -34.00 22.05
CA GLU A 56 14.39 -35.08 21.85
C GLU A 56 15.79 -34.62 22.25
N GLY A 57 16.13 -33.36 21.86
CA GLY A 57 17.37 -32.83 22.31
C GLY A 57 17.42 -32.69 23.85
N MET A 58 16.44 -32.07 24.51
CA MET A 58 16.44 -31.96 25.98
C MET A 58 16.53 -33.37 26.66
N ARG A 59 15.90 -34.39 26.09
CA ARG A 59 15.96 -35.77 26.53
C ARG A 59 17.42 -36.31 26.53
N LEU A 60 18.13 -36.11 25.40
CA LEU A 60 19.53 -36.53 25.27
C LEU A 60 20.44 -35.78 26.24
N LEU A 61 20.22 -34.47 26.39
CA LEU A 61 20.96 -33.64 27.33
C LEU A 61 20.77 -34.12 28.78
N LEU A 62 19.51 -34.26 29.21
CA LEU A 62 19.21 -34.71 30.58
C LEU A 62 19.76 -36.11 30.87
N GLY A 63 19.79 -36.99 29.86
CA GLY A 63 20.47 -38.29 29.91
C GLY A 63 21.98 -38.12 30.14
N SER A 64 22.65 -37.31 29.35
CA SER A 64 24.10 -37.02 29.49
C SER A 64 24.45 -36.42 30.87
N VAL A 65 23.57 -35.49 31.35
CA VAL A 65 23.69 -34.92 32.72
C VAL A 65 23.62 -36.02 33.77
N ALA A 66 22.64 -36.89 33.66
CA ALA A 66 22.43 -37.97 34.64
C ALA A 66 23.62 -38.96 34.66
N GLU A 67 24.10 -39.36 33.47
CA GLU A 67 25.31 -40.21 33.35
C GLU A 67 26.53 -39.54 33.96
N ARG A 68 26.71 -38.21 33.70
CA ARG A 68 27.86 -37.47 34.21
C ARG A 68 27.83 -37.37 35.73
N LEU A 69 26.69 -37.02 36.32
CA LEU A 69 26.55 -36.91 37.77
C LEU A 69 26.70 -38.25 38.48
N ALA A 70 26.26 -39.35 37.84
CA ALA A 70 26.45 -40.72 38.35
C ALA A 70 27.87 -41.26 38.14
N GLY A 71 28.75 -40.56 37.44
CA GLY A 71 30.11 -41.03 37.13
C GLY A 71 30.15 -42.16 36.11
N LYS A 72 29.09 -42.36 35.29
CA LYS A 72 28.95 -43.41 34.31
C LYS A 72 29.31 -42.96 32.87
N GLY A 73 29.70 -41.73 32.68
CA GLY A 73 30.00 -41.14 31.38
C GLY A 73 29.44 -39.72 31.28
N GLY A 74 28.92 -39.38 30.11
CA GLY A 74 28.36 -38.07 29.82
C GLY A 74 29.37 -36.95 29.55
N ASP A 75 28.95 -35.91 28.90
CA ASP A 75 29.82 -34.79 28.48
C ASP A 75 30.21 -33.90 29.68
N PRO A 76 31.51 -33.59 29.86
CA PRO A 76 31.97 -32.72 30.95
C PRO A 76 31.64 -31.26 30.74
N VAL A 77 31.52 -30.82 29.49
CA VAL A 77 31.24 -29.45 29.08
C VAL A 77 30.27 -29.46 27.93
N ILE A 78 29.18 -28.75 28.06
CA ILE A 78 28.14 -28.63 27.04
C ILE A 78 27.91 -27.16 26.73
N GLN A 79 27.89 -26.83 25.45
CA GLN A 79 27.56 -25.51 24.92
C GLN A 79 26.12 -25.49 24.39
N LEU A 80 25.27 -24.63 24.94
CA LEU A 80 23.96 -24.35 24.38
C LEU A 80 24.06 -23.17 23.41
N GLN A 81 23.92 -23.41 22.12
CA GLN A 81 23.97 -22.37 21.09
C GLN A 81 22.69 -22.40 20.24
N THR A 82 21.85 -21.42 20.40
CA THR A 82 20.61 -21.21 19.63
C THR A 82 20.32 -19.74 19.53
N ALA A 83 19.55 -19.35 18.53
CA ALA A 83 19.04 -17.98 18.43
C ALA A 83 18.20 -17.59 19.65
N PHE A 84 18.04 -16.29 19.86
CA PHE A 84 17.31 -15.73 20.99
C PHE A 84 15.89 -16.31 21.09
N GLY A 85 15.47 -16.68 22.29
CA GLY A 85 14.18 -17.34 22.52
C GLY A 85 14.14 -18.84 22.17
N GLY A 86 15.28 -19.47 21.83
CA GLY A 86 15.39 -20.90 21.52
C GLY A 86 15.40 -21.85 22.71
N GLY A 87 15.10 -21.38 23.92
CA GLY A 87 14.96 -22.24 25.12
C GLY A 87 16.25 -22.54 25.90
N LYS A 88 17.35 -21.79 25.70
CA LYS A 88 18.64 -21.98 26.44
C LYS A 88 18.43 -21.98 27.96
N THR A 89 17.91 -20.88 28.50
CA THR A 89 17.67 -20.73 29.94
C THR A 89 16.65 -21.75 30.45
N HIS A 90 15.60 -22.07 29.70
CA HIS A 90 14.62 -23.10 30.07
C HIS A 90 15.26 -24.50 30.16
N THR A 91 16.17 -24.81 29.26
CA THR A 91 16.95 -26.05 29.31
C THR A 91 17.88 -26.10 30.52
N MET A 92 18.55 -24.97 30.87
CA MET A 92 19.34 -24.87 32.07
C MET A 92 18.51 -25.06 33.36
N LEU A 93 17.27 -24.55 33.36
CA LEU A 93 16.36 -24.81 34.47
C LEU A 93 15.99 -26.28 34.62
N ALA A 94 15.80 -27.00 33.50
CA ALA A 94 15.56 -28.43 33.55
C ALA A 94 16.76 -29.18 34.20
N VAL A 95 17.98 -28.80 33.85
CA VAL A 95 19.21 -29.33 34.46
C VAL A 95 19.30 -28.92 35.93
N TYR A 96 19.01 -27.66 36.28
CA TYR A 96 19.00 -27.16 37.67
C TYR A 96 18.09 -28.01 38.57
N HIS A 97 16.84 -28.22 38.13
CA HIS A 97 15.85 -28.99 38.88
C HIS A 97 16.23 -30.48 39.00
N LEU A 98 16.76 -31.08 37.93
CA LEU A 98 17.21 -32.45 37.92
C LEU A 98 18.41 -32.65 38.89
N ALA A 99 19.38 -31.71 38.87
CA ALA A 99 20.61 -31.83 39.67
C ALA A 99 20.40 -31.50 41.14
N SER A 100 19.61 -30.45 41.44
CA SER A 100 19.37 -29.97 42.82
C SER A 100 18.47 -30.89 43.64
N ARG A 101 17.72 -31.79 43.00
CA ARG A 101 16.84 -32.80 43.61
C ARG A 101 15.98 -32.26 44.78
N LYS A 102 15.45 -31.11 44.67
CA LYS A 102 14.47 -30.57 45.67
C LYS A 102 13.24 -31.47 45.81
N VAL A 103 12.98 -32.28 44.75
CA VAL A 103 11.89 -33.25 44.65
C VAL A 103 12.47 -34.53 44.09
N THR A 104 11.91 -35.70 44.46
CA THR A 104 12.34 -36.99 43.95
C THR A 104 12.05 -37.13 42.47
N THR A 105 12.93 -37.80 41.72
CA THR A 105 12.88 -37.87 40.25
C THR A 105 11.64 -38.60 39.72
N ASP A 106 11.05 -39.50 40.48
CA ASP A 106 9.80 -40.20 40.17
C ASP A 106 8.58 -39.28 40.06
N ARG A 107 8.61 -38.12 40.73
CA ARG A 107 7.57 -37.10 40.67
C ARG A 107 7.77 -36.10 39.56
N LEU A 108 8.90 -36.10 38.87
CA LEU A 108 9.20 -35.19 37.77
C LEU A 108 8.71 -35.80 36.45
N GLN A 109 7.68 -35.17 35.88
CA GLN A 109 7.04 -35.71 34.67
C GLN A 109 8.00 -35.81 33.49
N GLY A 110 8.14 -37.00 32.90
CA GLY A 110 9.00 -37.26 31.74
C GLY A 110 10.48 -37.59 32.10
N ILE A 111 10.87 -37.49 33.37
CA ILE A 111 12.25 -37.79 33.82
C ILE A 111 12.49 -39.29 34.04
N PRO A 112 11.59 -40.10 34.66
CA PRO A 112 11.83 -41.51 34.89
C PRO A 112 12.25 -42.30 33.64
N PRO A 113 11.56 -42.16 32.47
CA PRO A 113 11.98 -42.85 31.23
C PRO A 113 13.38 -42.48 30.73
N ILE A 114 13.87 -41.26 31.05
CA ILE A 114 15.20 -40.81 30.67
C ILE A 114 16.25 -41.54 31.54
N LEU A 115 16.00 -41.59 32.84
CA LEU A 115 16.90 -42.30 33.78
C LEU A 115 16.97 -43.81 33.50
N ASP A 116 15.81 -44.43 33.22
CA ASP A 116 15.73 -45.83 32.79
C ASP A 116 16.54 -46.11 31.51
N ALA A 117 16.44 -45.21 30.53
CA ALA A 117 17.14 -45.36 29.25
C ALA A 117 18.68 -45.30 29.40
N VAL A 118 19.19 -44.58 30.40
CA VAL A 118 20.62 -44.50 30.70
C VAL A 118 21.04 -45.40 31.88
N GLY A 119 20.14 -46.23 32.37
CA GLY A 119 20.41 -47.22 33.40
C GLY A 119 20.79 -46.64 34.78
N ILE A 120 20.11 -45.57 35.19
CA ILE A 120 20.34 -44.90 36.47
C ILE A 120 19.11 -45.02 37.35
N ASP A 121 19.13 -45.89 38.35
CA ASP A 121 18.04 -46.07 39.30
C ASP A 121 17.92 -44.90 40.30
N GLN A 122 19.04 -44.37 40.73
CA GLN A 122 19.11 -43.27 41.67
C GLN A 122 20.13 -42.23 41.22
N LEU A 123 19.67 -41.05 40.92
CA LEU A 123 20.56 -39.94 40.60
C LEU A 123 21.15 -39.34 41.88
N PRO A 124 22.49 -39.16 42.01
CA PRO A 124 23.07 -38.55 43.18
C PRO A 124 22.64 -37.11 43.35
N LEU A 125 22.55 -36.61 44.60
CA LEU A 125 22.36 -35.20 44.89
C LEU A 125 23.61 -34.42 44.49
N ALA A 126 23.44 -33.40 43.64
CA ALA A 126 24.55 -32.60 43.15
C ALA A 126 24.48 -31.15 43.70
N ARG A 127 25.62 -30.52 43.90
CA ARG A 127 25.74 -29.10 44.13
C ARG A 127 25.57 -28.36 42.79
N VAL A 128 24.85 -27.25 42.81
CA VAL A 128 24.61 -26.45 41.61
C VAL A 128 25.08 -25.03 41.84
N ALA A 129 25.98 -24.56 41.00
CA ALA A 129 26.35 -23.15 40.92
C ALA A 129 25.74 -22.49 39.67
N VAL A 130 25.21 -21.28 39.84
CA VAL A 130 24.55 -20.50 38.80
C VAL A 130 25.28 -19.18 38.62
N ILE A 131 25.83 -18.97 37.47
CA ILE A 131 26.50 -17.74 37.03
C ILE A 131 25.67 -17.12 35.90
N ASP A 132 25.13 -15.92 36.13
CA ASP A 132 24.36 -15.18 35.15
C ASP A 132 25.08 -13.87 34.81
N GLY A 133 25.56 -13.79 33.57
CA GLY A 133 26.39 -12.66 33.09
C GLY A 133 25.68 -11.34 33.00
N ILE A 134 24.34 -11.32 32.98
CA ILE A 134 23.55 -10.05 33.01
C ILE A 134 23.46 -9.54 34.45
N ASN A 135 23.34 -10.42 35.41
CA ASN A 135 23.14 -10.08 36.81
C ASN A 135 24.44 -9.79 37.57
N LEU A 136 25.61 -10.03 36.91
CA LEU A 136 26.93 -9.76 37.49
C LEU A 136 27.53 -8.44 37.01
N SER A 137 28.11 -7.69 37.93
CA SER A 137 28.85 -6.45 37.66
C SER A 137 30.35 -6.68 37.69
N VAL A 138 31.06 -6.13 36.71
CA VAL A 138 32.56 -6.19 36.67
C VAL A 138 33.20 -5.29 37.72
N SER A 139 32.46 -4.32 38.29
CA SER A 139 32.97 -3.32 39.23
C SER A 139 32.43 -3.48 40.65
N GLN A 140 31.33 -4.23 40.85
CA GLN A 140 30.70 -4.40 42.15
C GLN A 140 30.77 -5.86 42.59
N PRO A 141 31.42 -6.14 43.73
CA PRO A 141 31.51 -7.48 44.27
C PRO A 141 30.16 -7.99 44.78
N ARG A 142 30.01 -9.33 44.86
CA ARG A 142 28.90 -9.95 45.59
C ARG A 142 29.25 -10.16 47.06
N HIS A 143 28.31 -9.91 47.90
CA HIS A 143 28.46 -10.03 49.37
C HIS A 143 27.73 -11.27 49.86
N HIS A 144 28.48 -12.15 50.52
CA HIS A 144 27.97 -13.34 51.19
C HIS A 144 28.38 -13.32 52.64
N GLY A 145 27.60 -12.70 53.48
CA GLY A 145 27.94 -12.46 54.90
C GLY A 145 29.21 -11.63 55.02
N THR A 146 30.29 -12.24 55.51
CA THR A 146 31.62 -11.63 55.64
C THR A 146 32.51 -11.74 54.38
N ILE A 147 32.12 -12.60 53.44
CA ILE A 147 32.87 -12.79 52.21
C ILE A 147 32.43 -11.82 51.12
N GLN A 148 33.42 -11.30 50.40
CA GLN A 148 33.22 -10.43 49.27
C GLN A 148 33.86 -11.10 48.04
N ALA A 149 33.03 -11.70 47.16
CA ALA A 149 33.44 -12.29 45.89
C ALA A 149 33.49 -11.22 44.79
N ASN A 150 34.68 -10.99 44.23
CA ASN A 150 34.91 -9.97 43.19
C ASN A 150 34.78 -10.54 41.80
N THR A 151 35.09 -11.82 41.63
CA THR A 151 35.30 -12.46 40.34
C THR A 151 34.30 -13.61 40.07
N LEU A 152 34.26 -14.10 38.83
CA LEU A 152 33.47 -15.26 38.44
C LEU A 152 33.87 -16.51 39.24
N TRP A 153 35.17 -16.69 39.50
CA TRP A 153 35.71 -17.86 40.24
C TRP A 153 35.47 -17.73 41.72
N GLY A 154 35.51 -16.57 42.31
CA GLY A 154 35.13 -16.33 43.71
C GLY A 154 33.67 -16.66 43.97
N GLU A 155 32.77 -16.18 43.12
CA GLU A 155 31.33 -16.45 43.17
C GLU A 155 31.05 -17.95 42.96
N LEU A 156 31.66 -18.58 41.97
CA LEU A 156 31.53 -20.00 41.68
C LEU A 156 31.94 -20.86 42.90
N ALA A 157 33.09 -20.56 43.49
CA ALA A 157 33.65 -21.32 44.59
C ALA A 157 32.76 -21.20 45.86
N TYR A 158 32.25 -20.00 46.12
CA TYR A 158 31.31 -19.79 47.24
C TYR A 158 29.98 -20.55 47.02
N GLN A 159 29.39 -20.46 45.82
CA GLN A 159 28.14 -21.18 45.54
C GLN A 159 28.29 -22.73 45.66
N LEU A 160 29.45 -23.28 45.36
CA LEU A 160 29.68 -24.73 45.42
C LEU A 160 29.91 -25.23 46.86
N LEU A 161 30.73 -24.53 47.65
CA LEU A 161 31.21 -25.01 48.94
C LEU A 161 31.15 -23.99 50.09
N GLY A 162 30.54 -22.82 49.87
CA GLY A 162 30.51 -21.76 50.89
C GLY A 162 31.90 -21.18 51.19
N ASP A 163 32.14 -20.87 52.46
CA ASP A 163 33.40 -20.27 52.94
C ASP A 163 34.62 -21.13 52.61
N ASP A 164 34.51 -22.43 52.79
CA ASP A 164 35.60 -23.40 52.50
C ASP A 164 35.98 -23.40 50.99
N GLY A 165 34.98 -23.21 50.13
CA GLY A 165 35.21 -23.10 48.68
C GLY A 165 35.88 -21.77 48.29
N TYR A 166 35.41 -20.69 48.87
CA TYR A 166 36.01 -19.39 48.63
C TYR A 166 37.48 -19.30 49.05
N GLU A 167 37.86 -19.90 50.20
CA GLU A 167 39.22 -19.93 50.67
C GLU A 167 40.20 -20.55 49.67
N LEU A 168 39.75 -21.52 48.86
CA LEU A 168 40.60 -22.15 47.80
C LEU A 168 41.00 -21.18 46.69
N VAL A 169 40.28 -20.10 46.47
CA VAL A 169 40.49 -19.13 45.38
C VAL A 169 40.64 -17.67 45.87
N ALA A 170 40.64 -17.47 47.18
CA ALA A 170 40.60 -16.12 47.81
C ALA A 170 41.72 -15.18 47.33
N ASP A 171 42.93 -15.65 47.19
CA ASP A 171 44.04 -14.82 46.70
C ASP A 171 43.88 -14.45 45.24
N SER A 172 43.46 -15.41 44.39
CA SER A 172 43.17 -15.18 42.97
C SER A 172 41.97 -14.24 42.78
N ASP A 173 40.94 -14.31 43.66
CA ASP A 173 39.76 -13.44 43.66
C ASP A 173 40.14 -12.00 44.01
N ARG A 174 40.97 -11.83 45.03
CA ARG A 174 41.47 -10.53 45.49
C ARG A 174 42.32 -9.83 44.40
N ASP A 175 43.20 -10.60 43.78
CA ASP A 175 44.15 -10.11 42.81
C ASP A 175 43.55 -9.97 41.40
N GLY A 176 42.35 -10.48 41.15
CA GLY A 176 41.70 -10.51 39.83
C GLY A 176 42.41 -11.36 38.81
N THR A 177 43.17 -12.36 39.25
CA THR A 177 43.91 -13.31 38.43
C THR A 177 43.21 -14.67 38.37
N SER A 178 43.23 -15.32 37.20
CA SER A 178 42.60 -16.65 37.08
C SER A 178 43.24 -17.69 37.98
N PRO A 179 42.48 -18.45 38.79
CA PRO A 179 43.01 -19.60 39.49
C PRO A 179 43.49 -20.66 38.49
N GLY A 180 44.58 -21.32 38.79
CA GLY A 180 45.12 -22.38 37.95
C GLY A 180 44.17 -23.58 37.86
N LYS A 181 44.35 -24.43 36.82
CA LYS A 181 43.59 -25.64 36.63
C LYS A 181 43.62 -26.57 37.86
N GLU A 182 44.76 -26.69 38.54
CA GLU A 182 44.94 -27.54 39.71
C GLU A 182 44.05 -27.12 40.88
N GLN A 183 43.92 -25.82 41.13
CA GLN A 183 43.02 -25.25 42.17
C GLN A 183 41.56 -25.51 41.85
N LEU A 184 41.17 -25.34 40.57
CA LEU A 184 39.81 -25.65 40.11
C LEU A 184 39.49 -27.15 40.18
N VAL A 185 40.42 -28.05 39.86
CA VAL A 185 40.24 -29.50 40.03
C VAL A 185 40.04 -29.84 41.50
N LYS A 186 40.81 -29.23 42.42
CA LYS A 186 40.64 -29.43 43.87
C LYS A 186 39.25 -28.95 44.33
N LEU A 187 38.81 -27.77 43.93
CA LEU A 187 37.47 -27.21 44.20
C LEU A 187 36.34 -28.14 43.71
N LEU A 188 36.41 -28.55 42.42
CA LEU A 188 35.38 -29.36 41.81
C LEU A 188 35.35 -30.80 42.38
N THR A 189 36.51 -31.37 42.75
CA THR A 189 36.59 -32.71 43.41
C THR A 189 35.94 -32.69 44.78
N GLN A 190 36.08 -31.61 45.54
CA GLN A 190 35.41 -31.47 46.85
C GLN A 190 33.92 -31.17 46.71
N ALA A 191 33.54 -30.50 45.59
CA ALA A 191 32.16 -30.17 45.33
C ALA A 191 31.37 -31.29 44.65
N ALA A 192 32.04 -32.26 44.01
CA ALA A 192 31.42 -33.34 43.24
C ALA A 192 30.48 -34.24 44.07
N PRO A 193 29.35 -34.70 43.55
CA PRO A 193 28.82 -34.36 42.23
C PRO A 193 28.38 -32.88 42.11
N CYS A 194 28.74 -32.23 41.02
CA CYS A 194 28.36 -30.81 40.87
C CYS A 194 28.08 -30.41 39.40
N VAL A 195 27.21 -29.38 39.26
CA VAL A 195 26.86 -28.76 37.99
C VAL A 195 27.13 -27.27 38.09
N VAL A 196 27.82 -26.72 37.08
CA VAL A 196 28.01 -25.30 36.90
C VAL A 196 27.18 -24.84 35.70
N LEU A 197 26.26 -23.94 35.93
CA LEU A 197 25.39 -23.34 34.91
C LEU A 197 25.84 -21.90 34.68
N ILE A 198 26.24 -21.58 33.45
CA ILE A 198 26.67 -20.23 33.07
C ILE A 198 25.73 -19.74 31.98
N ASP A 199 24.88 -18.75 32.33
CA ASP A 199 23.99 -18.08 31.34
C ASP A 199 24.54 -16.70 30.98
N GLU A 200 24.36 -16.27 29.76
CA GLU A 200 24.69 -14.93 29.25
C GLU A 200 26.15 -14.50 29.50
N LEU A 201 27.12 -15.42 29.40
CA LEU A 201 28.53 -15.15 29.67
C LEU A 201 29.13 -14.03 28.80
N VAL A 202 28.73 -13.95 27.53
CA VAL A 202 29.18 -12.90 26.59
C VAL A 202 28.71 -11.50 27.08
N ALA A 203 27.52 -11.40 27.70
CA ALA A 203 27.04 -10.17 28.26
C ALA A 203 27.89 -9.63 29.43
N PHE A 204 28.49 -10.53 30.21
CA PHE A 204 29.45 -10.16 31.22
C PHE A 204 30.80 -9.76 30.61
N LEU A 205 31.36 -10.55 29.74
CA LEU A 205 32.71 -10.35 29.16
C LEU A 205 32.80 -9.07 28.33
N ARG A 206 31.74 -8.69 27.62
CA ARG A 206 31.72 -7.44 26.81
C ARG A 206 31.81 -6.15 27.64
N GLN A 207 31.59 -6.21 28.98
CA GLN A 207 31.77 -5.08 29.85
C GLN A 207 33.25 -4.86 30.24
N LEU A 208 34.12 -5.85 30.03
CA LEU A 208 35.54 -5.79 30.31
C LEU A 208 36.28 -5.13 29.14
N GLU A 209 36.67 -3.86 29.30
CA GLU A 209 37.52 -3.20 28.32
C GLU A 209 38.91 -3.82 28.27
N VAL A 210 39.42 -4.09 27.07
CA VAL A 210 40.74 -4.71 26.89
C VAL A 210 41.84 -3.80 27.46
N GLY A 211 42.72 -4.35 28.29
CA GLY A 211 43.82 -3.62 28.94
C GLY A 211 43.43 -2.82 30.17
N LYS A 212 42.16 -2.88 30.62
CA LYS A 212 41.68 -2.25 31.84
C LYS A 212 41.49 -3.28 32.96
N GLN A 213 41.94 -2.96 34.16
CA GLN A 213 41.71 -3.76 35.37
C GLN A 213 40.39 -3.35 36.04
N PHE A 214 39.56 -4.33 36.37
CA PHE A 214 38.32 -4.19 37.14
C PHE A 214 38.43 -5.06 38.42
N ASN A 215 37.50 -4.90 39.34
CA ASN A 215 37.41 -5.79 40.49
C ASN A 215 37.23 -7.26 40.08
N ALA A 216 36.48 -7.49 39.00
CA ALA A 216 36.31 -8.82 38.41
C ALA A 216 37.49 -9.32 37.57
N GLY A 217 38.64 -8.67 37.62
CA GLY A 217 39.83 -9.00 36.82
C GLY A 217 39.86 -8.26 35.46
N THR A 218 40.67 -8.80 34.55
CA THR A 218 40.80 -8.31 33.16
C THR A 218 39.98 -9.19 32.21
N PHE A 219 39.81 -8.76 30.98
CA PHE A 219 39.21 -9.60 29.91
C PHE A 219 40.03 -10.92 29.75
N ASP A 220 41.33 -10.81 29.69
CA ASP A 220 42.23 -11.99 29.50
C ASP A 220 42.23 -12.94 30.70
N SER A 221 42.17 -12.42 31.95
CA SER A 221 42.08 -13.28 33.16
C SER A 221 40.76 -14.07 33.20
N ASN A 222 39.65 -13.45 32.76
CA ASN A 222 38.36 -14.15 32.67
C ASN A 222 38.33 -15.21 31.57
N ILE A 223 38.89 -14.92 30.39
CA ILE A 223 39.02 -15.91 29.30
C ILE A 223 39.92 -17.06 29.76
N THR A 224 41.05 -16.79 30.47
CA THR A 224 41.93 -17.81 31.03
C THR A 224 41.23 -18.68 32.08
N PHE A 225 40.36 -18.06 32.91
CA PHE A 225 39.53 -18.80 33.87
C PHE A 225 38.59 -19.77 33.16
N ILE A 226 37.87 -19.36 32.14
CA ILE A 226 36.95 -20.23 31.40
C ILE A 226 37.74 -21.41 30.77
N GLN A 227 38.92 -21.13 30.20
CA GLN A 227 39.76 -22.20 29.68
C GLN A 227 40.18 -23.20 30.80
N ALA A 228 40.66 -22.69 31.92
CA ALA A 228 41.08 -23.54 33.06
C ALA A 228 39.90 -24.35 33.63
N LEU A 229 38.71 -23.73 33.70
CA LEU A 229 37.47 -24.37 34.17
C LEU A 229 37.04 -25.53 33.23
N THR A 230 37.02 -25.27 31.90
CA THR A 230 36.67 -26.34 30.92
C THR A 230 37.64 -27.53 31.01
N GLU A 231 38.95 -27.28 31.23
CA GLU A 231 39.95 -28.31 31.41
C GLU A 231 39.83 -29.04 32.76
N ALA A 232 39.43 -28.33 33.81
CA ALA A 232 39.22 -28.93 35.15
C ALA A 232 37.98 -29.84 35.16
N MET A 233 36.89 -29.45 34.46
CA MET A 233 35.70 -30.27 34.32
C MET A 233 35.96 -31.65 33.69
N LYS A 234 36.92 -31.72 32.74
CA LYS A 234 37.34 -32.99 32.14
C LYS A 234 38.01 -33.91 33.15
N ALA A 235 38.76 -33.34 34.08
CA ALA A 235 39.53 -34.10 35.05
C ALA A 235 38.68 -34.68 36.20
N VAL A 236 37.48 -34.16 36.44
CA VAL A 236 36.57 -34.55 37.53
C VAL A 236 35.35 -35.29 36.97
N PRO A 237 35.25 -36.67 37.16
CA PRO A 237 34.21 -37.44 36.49
C PRO A 237 32.75 -37.05 36.79
N ASN A 238 32.47 -36.55 37.96
CA ASN A 238 31.11 -36.19 38.42
C ASN A 238 30.89 -34.68 38.45
N ALA A 239 31.64 -33.91 37.67
CA ALA A 239 31.47 -32.49 37.51
C ALA A 239 31.12 -32.15 36.05
N MET A 240 30.22 -31.21 35.85
CA MET A 240 29.90 -30.73 34.52
C MET A 240 29.68 -29.23 34.45
N LEU A 241 29.92 -28.67 33.25
CA LEU A 241 29.66 -27.29 32.91
C LEU A 241 28.66 -27.24 31.76
N LEU A 242 27.63 -26.41 31.94
CA LEU A 242 26.68 -26.08 30.89
C LEU A 242 26.69 -24.56 30.70
N ALA A 243 27.04 -24.09 29.52
CA ALA A 243 27.12 -22.66 29.19
C ALA A 243 26.26 -22.28 28.01
N SER A 244 25.54 -21.13 28.08
CA SER A 244 24.84 -20.58 26.96
C SER A 244 25.73 -19.60 26.17
N LEU A 245 25.71 -19.70 24.85
CA LEU A 245 26.36 -18.76 23.95
C LEU A 245 25.35 -18.20 22.95
N PRO A 246 25.48 -16.92 22.52
CA PRO A 246 24.64 -16.34 21.50
C PRO A 246 24.93 -16.90 20.11
N GLU A 247 23.91 -16.96 19.24
CA GLU A 247 24.04 -17.32 17.84
C GLU A 247 23.92 -16.10 16.90
N SER A 248 23.27 -15.04 17.34
CA SER A 248 22.99 -13.88 16.50
C SER A 248 23.86 -12.66 16.83
N ALA A 249 24.19 -11.85 15.83
CA ALA A 249 24.95 -10.60 16.00
C ALA A 249 24.24 -9.60 16.95
N LEU A 250 22.91 -9.65 17.03
CA LEU A 250 22.13 -8.81 17.95
C LEU A 250 22.34 -9.19 19.43
N GLU A 251 22.42 -10.48 19.75
CA GLU A 251 22.72 -10.97 21.10
C GLU A 251 24.14 -10.63 21.53
N VAL A 252 25.07 -10.67 20.60
CA VAL A 252 26.49 -10.43 20.84
C VAL A 252 26.76 -8.98 21.29
N GLY A 253 26.04 -7.99 20.76
CA GLY A 253 26.09 -6.61 21.27
C GLY A 253 27.38 -5.83 20.92
N GLY A 254 27.80 -5.90 19.67
CA GLY A 254 28.90 -5.07 19.12
C GLY A 254 30.26 -5.78 19.07
N THR A 255 31.31 -5.01 18.74
CA THR A 255 32.67 -5.57 18.47
C THR A 255 33.30 -6.27 19.66
N MET A 256 33.11 -5.78 20.89
CA MET A 256 33.62 -6.41 22.10
C MET A 256 32.93 -7.73 22.42
N GLY A 257 31.59 -7.76 22.20
CA GLY A 257 30.86 -9.03 22.32
C GLY A 257 31.31 -10.07 21.30
N GLN A 258 31.56 -9.67 20.05
CA GLN A 258 32.05 -10.56 19.01
C GLN A 258 33.45 -11.12 19.40
N LYS A 259 34.34 -10.28 19.88
CA LYS A 259 35.66 -10.72 20.39
C LYS A 259 35.52 -11.70 21.53
N ALA A 260 34.59 -11.48 22.46
CA ALA A 260 34.31 -12.39 23.56
C ALA A 260 33.81 -13.75 23.07
N LEU A 261 32.83 -13.74 22.14
CA LEU A 261 32.28 -14.94 21.53
C LEU A 261 33.37 -15.76 20.81
N ASP A 262 34.14 -15.12 19.91
CA ASP A 262 35.22 -15.77 19.17
C ASP A 262 36.26 -16.40 20.10
N SER A 263 36.52 -15.77 21.24
CA SER A 263 37.48 -16.29 22.26
C SER A 263 36.90 -17.51 23.00
N LEU A 264 35.60 -17.47 23.35
CA LEU A 264 34.90 -18.54 24.03
C LEU A 264 34.74 -19.77 23.12
N GLU A 265 34.34 -19.58 21.90
CA GLU A 265 34.15 -20.67 20.92
C GLU A 265 35.43 -21.54 20.76
N LYS A 266 36.63 -20.94 20.81
CA LYS A 266 37.90 -21.68 20.74
C LYS A 266 38.09 -22.68 21.87
N TYR A 267 37.53 -22.41 23.04
CA TYR A 267 37.68 -23.24 24.22
C TYR A 267 36.53 -24.24 24.38
N PHE A 268 35.33 -23.80 24.07
CA PHE A 268 34.18 -24.71 24.05
C PHE A 268 34.27 -25.70 22.88
N ALA A 269 34.72 -25.27 21.67
CA ALA A 269 34.89 -26.15 20.50
C ALA A 269 35.88 -27.33 20.66
N ARG A 270 36.60 -27.37 21.74
CA ARG A 270 37.57 -28.48 22.01
C ARG A 270 36.98 -29.62 22.83
N VAL A 271 35.75 -29.52 23.32
CA VAL A 271 35.21 -30.42 24.38
C VAL A 271 33.74 -30.73 24.21
N GLU A 272 33.13 -30.62 23.01
CA GLU A 272 31.70 -30.37 23.02
C GLU A 272 30.80 -31.44 22.47
N SER A 273 29.57 -31.35 22.95
CA SER A 273 28.38 -31.44 22.12
C SER A 273 27.76 -30.04 21.93
N VAL A 274 27.73 -29.51 20.70
CA VAL A 274 26.88 -28.35 20.32
C VAL A 274 25.47 -28.84 20.26
N TRP A 275 24.63 -28.24 21.10
CA TRP A 275 23.32 -28.78 21.27
C TRP A 275 22.26 -27.78 20.78
N LYS A 276 21.33 -28.25 19.90
CA LYS A 276 20.20 -27.46 19.38
C LYS A 276 18.90 -27.93 20.03
N PRO A 277 18.23 -27.09 20.84
CA PRO A 277 17.20 -27.56 21.73
C PRO A 277 15.86 -27.95 21.09
N VAL A 278 15.50 -27.48 19.90
CA VAL A 278 14.13 -27.62 19.38
C VAL A 278 14.14 -27.88 17.88
N ALA A 279 13.52 -29.00 17.44
CA ALA A 279 13.13 -29.20 16.05
C ALA A 279 11.81 -28.45 15.77
N THR A 280 11.58 -28.03 14.51
CA THR A 280 10.40 -27.23 14.14
C THR A 280 9.07 -27.91 14.50
N GLU A 281 9.00 -29.22 14.40
CA GLU A 281 7.79 -30.00 14.74
C GLU A 281 7.52 -30.08 16.26
N GLU A 282 8.54 -29.99 17.09
CA GLU A 282 8.42 -29.99 18.55
C GLU A 282 7.86 -28.69 19.11
N ALA A 283 7.94 -27.61 18.31
CA ALA A 283 7.42 -26.30 18.69
C ALA A 283 5.91 -26.34 18.97
N PHE A 284 5.15 -27.18 18.28
CA PHE A 284 3.71 -27.33 18.49
C PHE A 284 3.42 -27.86 19.90
N GLU A 285 4.15 -28.89 20.30
CA GLU A 285 3.99 -29.51 21.61
C GLU A 285 4.44 -28.59 22.74
N ILE A 286 5.50 -27.80 22.53
CA ILE A 286 5.96 -26.80 23.50
C ILE A 286 4.85 -25.77 23.78
N VAL A 287 4.29 -25.20 22.72
CA VAL A 287 3.23 -24.18 22.85
C VAL A 287 1.98 -24.79 23.45
N ARG A 288 1.58 -25.99 23.00
CA ARG A 288 0.42 -26.71 23.53
C ARG A 288 0.58 -26.98 25.03
N ARG A 289 1.69 -27.55 25.46
CA ARG A 289 1.94 -27.93 26.85
C ARG A 289 2.03 -26.71 27.78
N ARG A 290 2.57 -25.60 27.24
CA ARG A 290 2.74 -24.38 28.01
C ARG A 290 1.43 -23.59 28.18
N LEU A 291 0.53 -23.65 27.20
CA LEU A 291 -0.70 -22.84 27.21
C LEU A 291 -1.96 -23.65 27.60
N PHE A 292 -1.96 -24.98 27.47
CA PHE A 292 -3.11 -25.82 27.77
C PHE A 292 -2.81 -26.86 28.86
N GLU A 293 -3.72 -26.94 29.82
CA GLU A 293 -3.76 -27.99 30.84
C GLU A 293 -4.12 -29.34 30.19
N SER A 294 -5.06 -29.31 29.23
CA SER A 294 -5.46 -30.49 28.46
C SER A 294 -5.81 -30.06 27.01
N ALA A 295 -5.32 -30.81 26.07
CA ALA A 295 -5.70 -30.66 24.64
C ALA A 295 -6.89 -31.55 24.21
N GLY A 296 -7.49 -32.28 25.16
CA GLY A 296 -8.60 -33.18 24.92
C GLY A 296 -8.18 -34.64 24.73
N GLU A 297 -9.18 -35.54 24.67
CA GLU A 297 -8.97 -36.97 24.49
C GLU A 297 -8.46 -37.29 23.06
N PRO A 298 -7.48 -38.19 22.91
CA PRO A 298 -6.87 -38.50 21.60
C PRO A 298 -7.91 -38.86 20.51
N ALA A 299 -8.95 -39.60 20.86
CA ALA A 299 -9.98 -40.01 19.90
C ALA A 299 -10.80 -38.82 19.38
N GLN A 300 -11.06 -37.80 20.21
CA GLN A 300 -11.78 -36.60 19.81
C GLN A 300 -10.90 -35.73 18.89
N VAL A 301 -9.62 -35.57 19.23
CA VAL A 301 -8.64 -34.83 18.43
C VAL A 301 -8.49 -35.47 17.05
N GLN A 302 -8.30 -36.80 17.00
CA GLN A 302 -8.19 -37.56 15.74
C GLN A 302 -9.46 -37.40 14.89
N GLY A 303 -10.64 -37.43 15.51
CA GLY A 303 -11.91 -37.23 14.79
C GLY A 303 -12.04 -35.87 14.14
N ILE A 304 -11.58 -34.80 14.79
CA ILE A 304 -11.54 -33.45 14.21
C ILE A 304 -10.50 -33.35 13.12
N ALA A 305 -9.28 -33.83 13.37
CA ALA A 305 -8.20 -33.83 12.40
C ALA A 305 -8.58 -34.57 11.11
N GLN A 306 -9.30 -35.70 11.25
CA GLN A 306 -9.83 -36.46 10.12
C GLN A 306 -10.81 -35.66 9.27
N GLN A 307 -11.74 -34.92 9.90
CA GLN A 307 -12.70 -34.10 9.17
C GLN A 307 -12.02 -32.95 8.41
N TYR A 308 -10.97 -32.33 8.96
CA TYR A 308 -10.17 -31.35 8.25
C TYR A 308 -9.37 -31.97 7.10
N ALA A 309 -8.74 -33.10 7.32
CA ALA A 309 -8.00 -33.82 6.27
C ALA A 309 -8.91 -34.26 5.12
N ASP A 310 -10.12 -34.77 5.42
CA ASP A 310 -11.12 -35.13 4.41
C ASP A 310 -11.64 -33.91 3.65
N PHE A 311 -11.88 -32.79 4.34
CA PHE A 311 -12.27 -31.52 3.71
C PHE A 311 -11.22 -31.01 2.72
N TYR A 312 -9.92 -31.04 3.09
CA TYR A 312 -8.84 -30.65 2.21
C TYR A 312 -8.70 -31.57 1.00
N ARG A 313 -8.83 -32.88 1.19
CA ARG A 313 -8.81 -33.86 0.08
C ARG A 313 -10.00 -33.67 -0.89
N GLN A 314 -11.21 -33.41 -0.37
CA GLN A 314 -12.39 -33.15 -1.21
C GLN A 314 -12.25 -31.88 -2.06
N ASN A 315 -11.49 -30.92 -1.58
CA ASN A 315 -11.25 -29.64 -2.26
C ASN A 315 -9.77 -29.46 -2.66
N SER A 316 -9.12 -30.52 -3.10
CA SER A 316 -7.67 -30.60 -3.34
C SER A 316 -7.11 -29.55 -4.31
N LYS A 317 -7.95 -28.99 -5.19
CA LYS A 317 -7.56 -27.92 -6.13
C LYS A 317 -7.48 -26.53 -5.47
N ASP A 318 -8.00 -26.39 -4.26
CA ASP A 318 -8.20 -25.12 -3.57
C ASP A 318 -7.30 -24.97 -2.33
N PHE A 319 -6.57 -26.03 -1.99
CA PHE A 319 -5.66 -26.07 -0.85
C PHE A 319 -4.26 -26.52 -1.26
N PRO A 320 -3.20 -26.12 -0.53
CA PRO A 320 -1.82 -26.53 -0.81
C PRO A 320 -1.68 -28.07 -0.89
N ASN A 321 -0.85 -28.54 -1.79
CA ASN A 321 -0.66 -29.98 -2.03
C ASN A 321 -0.24 -30.77 -0.77
N GLU A 322 0.52 -30.18 0.14
CA GLU A 322 0.97 -30.79 1.39
C GLU A 322 -0.20 -31.22 2.28
N THR A 323 -1.35 -30.53 2.21
CA THR A 323 -2.54 -30.84 3.01
C THR A 323 -3.21 -32.17 2.64
N GLN A 324 -2.81 -32.76 1.51
CA GLN A 324 -3.31 -34.05 1.02
C GLN A 324 -2.57 -35.24 1.65
N SER A 325 -1.44 -35.00 2.33
CA SER A 325 -0.55 -36.04 2.86
C SER A 325 -1.01 -36.55 4.24
N GLY A 326 -0.66 -37.82 4.57
CA GLY A 326 -0.83 -38.35 5.92
C GLY A 326 -0.02 -37.57 6.97
N HIS A 327 1.14 -37.04 6.58
CA HIS A 327 1.96 -36.18 7.43
C HIS A 327 1.23 -34.92 7.89
N TYR A 328 0.40 -34.30 7.03
CA TYR A 328 -0.38 -33.11 7.42
C TYR A 328 -1.49 -33.46 8.43
N TYR A 329 -2.09 -34.67 8.28
CA TYR A 329 -3.01 -35.19 9.30
C TYR A 329 -2.33 -35.35 10.67
N ASP A 330 -1.10 -35.89 10.69
CA ASP A 330 -0.32 -36.04 11.93
C ASP A 330 -0.01 -34.65 12.53
N ARG A 331 0.31 -33.65 11.70
CA ARG A 331 0.51 -32.26 12.13
C ARG A 331 -0.77 -31.69 12.77
N LEU A 332 -1.94 -31.91 12.18
CA LEU A 332 -3.23 -31.47 12.75
C LEU A 332 -3.48 -32.10 14.14
N CYS A 333 -3.18 -33.39 14.32
CA CYS A 333 -3.31 -34.06 15.62
C CYS A 333 -2.33 -33.48 16.65
N LYS A 334 -1.06 -33.28 16.29
CA LYS A 334 0.00 -32.79 17.19
C LYS A 334 -0.21 -31.33 17.58
N SER A 335 -0.70 -30.49 16.67
CA SER A 335 -0.88 -29.06 16.89
C SER A 335 -2.19 -28.68 17.59
N TYR A 336 -3.16 -29.60 17.68
CA TYR A 336 -4.50 -29.35 18.25
C TYR A 336 -4.39 -28.69 19.65
N PRO A 337 -5.18 -27.63 19.95
CA PRO A 337 -6.31 -27.06 19.21
C PRO A 337 -5.92 -25.93 18.22
N ILE A 338 -4.64 -25.71 17.98
CA ILE A 338 -4.15 -24.65 17.08
C ILE A 338 -3.89 -25.27 15.70
N HIS A 339 -4.35 -24.62 14.63
CA HIS A 339 -4.11 -25.09 13.27
C HIS A 339 -2.63 -24.97 12.88
N PRO A 340 -2.03 -25.95 12.15
CA PRO A 340 -0.62 -25.91 11.76
C PRO A 340 -0.20 -24.61 11.07
N GLU A 341 -1.05 -24.06 10.21
CA GLU A 341 -0.79 -22.80 9.48
C GLU A 341 -0.56 -21.58 10.40
N VAL A 342 -1.13 -21.57 11.62
CA VAL A 342 -0.82 -20.52 12.62
C VAL A 342 0.63 -20.60 13.05
N PHE A 343 1.12 -21.81 13.30
CA PHE A 343 2.50 -22.04 13.68
C PHE A 343 3.46 -21.71 12.54
N ASP A 344 3.14 -22.16 11.32
CA ASP A 344 3.97 -21.90 10.15
C ASP A 344 4.15 -20.39 9.95
N ARG A 345 3.07 -19.61 10.03
CA ARG A 345 3.15 -18.14 9.92
C ARG A 345 3.95 -17.51 11.07
N LEU A 346 3.72 -17.96 12.30
CA LEU A 346 4.44 -17.39 13.46
C LEU A 346 5.93 -17.77 13.49
N TYR A 347 6.29 -18.98 13.10
CA TYR A 347 7.69 -19.45 13.11
C TYR A 347 8.46 -19.15 11.84
N GLU A 348 7.81 -19.08 10.67
CA GLU A 348 8.46 -18.76 9.40
C GLU A 348 8.51 -17.25 9.13
N ASP A 349 7.37 -16.56 9.29
CA ASP A 349 7.25 -15.15 8.92
C ASP A 349 7.51 -14.21 10.12
N TRP A 350 6.80 -14.39 11.24
CA TRP A 350 6.89 -13.47 12.38
C TRP A 350 8.23 -13.60 13.13
N SER A 351 8.85 -14.77 13.15
CA SER A 351 10.15 -14.95 13.79
C SER A 351 11.31 -14.26 13.06
N THR A 352 11.07 -13.70 11.87
CA THR A 352 12.03 -12.82 11.19
C THR A 352 12.06 -11.40 11.77
N LEU A 353 11.06 -11.04 12.58
CA LEU A 353 10.97 -9.74 13.23
C LEU A 353 11.84 -9.71 14.49
N ASP A 354 12.74 -8.73 14.61
CA ASP A 354 13.70 -8.61 15.73
C ASP A 354 13.04 -8.65 17.11
N LYS A 355 11.84 -8.06 17.25
CA LYS A 355 11.12 -7.99 18.51
C LYS A 355 10.36 -9.25 18.87
N PHE A 356 10.13 -10.16 17.92
CA PHE A 356 9.23 -11.30 18.13
C PHE A 356 9.82 -12.45 18.95
N GLN A 357 11.14 -12.64 18.93
CA GLN A 357 11.86 -13.58 19.78
C GLN A 357 11.40 -15.05 19.68
N ARG A 358 11.10 -15.55 18.49
CA ARG A 358 10.74 -16.97 18.21
C ARG A 358 9.71 -17.54 19.20
N THR A 359 10.03 -18.68 19.84
CA THR A 359 9.12 -19.42 20.73
C THR A 359 8.55 -18.55 21.86
N ARG A 360 9.34 -17.65 22.43
CA ARG A 360 8.86 -16.70 23.46
C ARG A 360 7.80 -15.73 22.91
N GLY A 361 8.03 -15.22 21.72
CA GLY A 361 7.06 -14.36 21.02
C GLY A 361 5.77 -15.11 20.69
N VAL A 362 5.88 -16.34 20.20
CA VAL A 362 4.73 -17.21 19.92
C VAL A 362 3.91 -17.47 21.18
N LEU A 363 4.56 -17.83 22.32
CA LEU A 363 3.88 -18.05 23.60
C LEU A 363 3.16 -16.81 24.10
N GLN A 364 3.83 -15.65 24.11
CA GLN A 364 3.23 -14.38 24.54
C GLN A 364 2.06 -13.98 23.66
N TYR A 365 2.18 -14.11 22.35
CA TYR A 365 1.13 -13.72 21.42
C TYR A 365 -0.07 -14.66 21.51
N MET A 366 0.17 -15.96 21.47
CA MET A 366 -0.89 -16.96 21.54
C MET A 366 -1.60 -17.00 22.89
N ALA A 367 -0.94 -16.69 24.00
CA ALA A 367 -1.60 -16.57 25.29
C ALA A 367 -2.69 -15.50 25.28
N ILE A 368 -2.40 -14.31 24.70
CA ILE A 368 -3.37 -13.22 24.55
C ILE A 368 -4.51 -13.62 23.60
N VAL A 369 -4.18 -14.24 22.46
CA VAL A 369 -5.16 -14.70 21.48
C VAL A 369 -6.10 -15.75 22.08
N ILE A 370 -5.56 -16.78 22.76
CA ILE A 370 -6.34 -17.86 23.37
C ILE A 370 -7.26 -17.30 24.47
N HIS A 371 -6.75 -16.42 25.32
CA HIS A 371 -7.56 -15.73 26.34
C HIS A 371 -8.75 -15.01 25.70
N ARG A 372 -8.51 -14.19 24.68
CA ARG A 372 -9.56 -13.43 24.02
C ARG A 372 -10.59 -14.34 23.33
N LEU A 373 -10.15 -15.37 22.61
CA LEU A 373 -11.03 -16.35 21.98
C LEU A 373 -11.86 -17.12 23.00
N TRP A 374 -11.28 -17.42 24.16
CA TRP A 374 -12.01 -18.03 25.27
C TRP A 374 -13.12 -17.16 25.81
N VAL A 375 -12.82 -15.90 26.12
CA VAL A 375 -13.79 -14.93 26.65
C VAL A 375 -14.87 -14.59 25.61
N ALA A 376 -14.52 -14.55 24.34
CA ALA A 376 -15.46 -14.26 23.24
C ALA A 376 -16.35 -15.45 22.82
N ASP A 377 -16.30 -16.58 23.54
CA ASP A 377 -17.04 -17.81 23.19
C ASP A 377 -16.81 -18.29 21.75
N ASN A 378 -15.54 -18.30 21.30
CA ASN A 378 -15.20 -18.74 19.95
C ASN A 378 -15.70 -20.15 19.67
N ARG A 379 -16.39 -20.34 18.53
CA ARG A 379 -17.05 -21.58 18.13
C ARG A 379 -16.29 -22.39 17.07
N ASP A 380 -15.09 -21.98 16.70
CA ASP A 380 -14.26 -22.73 15.76
C ASP A 380 -13.83 -24.09 16.35
N ALA A 381 -13.68 -25.09 15.51
CA ALA A 381 -13.16 -26.40 15.94
C ALA A 381 -11.65 -26.40 16.13
N LEU A 382 -10.93 -25.51 15.43
CA LEU A 382 -9.51 -25.22 15.56
C LEU A 382 -9.31 -23.70 15.63
N ILE A 383 -8.26 -23.28 16.33
CA ILE A 383 -7.78 -21.88 16.31
C ILE A 383 -7.05 -21.69 14.97
N MET A 384 -7.73 -21.07 14.01
CA MET A 384 -7.25 -20.83 12.66
C MET A 384 -6.54 -19.47 12.54
N PRO A 385 -5.73 -19.20 11.51
CA PRO A 385 -5.29 -17.84 11.19
C PRO A 385 -6.46 -16.86 11.08
N GLY A 386 -7.56 -17.26 10.43
CA GLY A 386 -8.79 -16.48 10.32
C GLY A 386 -9.55 -16.28 11.63
N SER A 387 -9.19 -17.00 12.70
CA SER A 387 -9.81 -16.85 14.03
C SER A 387 -9.17 -15.74 14.86
N LEU A 388 -8.01 -15.17 14.45
CA LEU A 388 -7.30 -14.15 15.19
C LEU A 388 -8.20 -12.93 15.47
N PRO A 389 -8.46 -12.56 16.74
CA PRO A 389 -9.37 -11.47 17.07
C PRO A 389 -8.64 -10.12 17.03
N LEU A 390 -8.32 -9.59 15.82
CA LEU A 390 -7.63 -8.30 15.64
C LEU A 390 -8.54 -7.09 15.94
N ASP A 391 -9.85 -7.31 16.10
CA ASP A 391 -10.81 -6.35 16.63
C ASP A 391 -10.59 -6.05 18.13
N ASP A 392 -9.94 -6.95 18.85
CA ASP A 392 -9.55 -6.72 20.25
C ASP A 392 -8.30 -5.82 20.33
N SER A 393 -8.35 -4.81 21.21
CA SER A 393 -7.27 -3.83 21.36
C SER A 393 -5.96 -4.42 21.87
N ASN A 394 -6.01 -5.46 22.73
CA ASN A 394 -4.80 -6.09 23.28
C ASN A 394 -4.11 -6.95 22.23
N VAL A 395 -4.87 -7.77 21.46
CA VAL A 395 -4.35 -8.58 20.37
C VAL A 395 -3.77 -7.68 19.29
N ARG A 396 -4.52 -6.65 18.87
CA ARG A 396 -4.07 -5.66 17.89
C ARG A 396 -2.82 -4.92 18.33
N GLY A 397 -2.84 -4.36 19.55
CA GLY A 397 -1.70 -3.64 20.12
C GLY A 397 -0.44 -4.52 20.21
N LYS A 398 -0.58 -5.80 20.59
CA LYS A 398 0.54 -6.73 20.63
C LYS A 398 1.06 -7.06 19.23
N SER A 399 0.17 -7.23 18.24
CA SER A 399 0.57 -7.43 16.83
C SER A 399 1.38 -6.24 16.31
N ILE A 400 0.89 -5.02 16.51
CA ILE A 400 1.53 -3.78 16.07
C ILE A 400 2.87 -3.56 16.77
N HIS A 401 2.99 -3.96 18.04
CA HIS A 401 4.26 -3.85 18.79
C HIS A 401 5.42 -4.60 18.11
N TYR A 402 5.14 -5.73 17.49
CA TYR A 402 6.15 -6.52 16.79
C TYR A 402 6.45 -6.00 15.39
N LEU A 403 5.46 -5.37 14.74
CA LEU A 403 5.54 -4.93 13.35
C LEU A 403 6.21 -3.55 13.20
N PRO A 404 6.68 -3.20 11.99
CA PRO A 404 7.05 -1.84 11.65
C PRO A 404 5.89 -0.86 11.84
N GLN A 405 6.18 0.45 11.87
CA GLN A 405 5.14 1.47 12.00
C GLN A 405 4.20 1.50 10.78
N GLY A 406 2.94 1.91 11.00
CA GLY A 406 1.95 2.13 9.93
C GLY A 406 0.88 1.03 9.78
N TRP A 407 0.91 -0.03 10.57
CA TRP A 407 -0.05 -1.14 10.47
C TRP A 407 -1.42 -0.86 11.10
N GLU A 408 -1.50 0.04 12.08
CA GLU A 408 -2.77 0.31 12.77
C GLU A 408 -3.87 0.82 11.83
N PRO A 409 -3.63 1.80 10.94
CA PRO A 409 -4.63 2.24 9.96
C PRO A 409 -5.07 1.12 8.99
N VAL A 410 -4.14 0.23 8.62
CA VAL A 410 -4.45 -0.89 7.72
C VAL A 410 -5.40 -1.89 8.40
N ILE A 411 -5.10 -2.27 9.66
CA ILE A 411 -5.94 -3.20 10.42
C ILE A 411 -7.33 -2.58 10.63
N GLU A 412 -7.41 -1.33 11.06
CA GLU A 412 -8.67 -0.64 11.37
C GLU A 412 -9.54 -0.42 10.13
N LYS A 413 -8.92 -0.04 9.00
CA LYS A 413 -9.66 0.30 7.79
C LYS A 413 -10.04 -0.92 6.94
N GLU A 414 -9.16 -1.92 6.86
CA GLU A 414 -9.35 -2.99 5.87
C GLU A 414 -9.48 -4.40 6.48
N VAL A 415 -8.79 -4.69 7.60
CA VAL A 415 -8.70 -6.07 8.10
C VAL A 415 -9.83 -6.43 9.06
N ASP A 416 -9.90 -5.74 10.20
CA ASP A 416 -10.75 -6.18 11.31
C ASP A 416 -11.28 -5.05 12.21
N GLY A 417 -11.21 -3.79 11.80
CA GLY A 417 -11.86 -2.69 12.50
C GLY A 417 -13.38 -2.80 12.45
N THR A 418 -14.06 -2.09 13.36
CA THR A 418 -15.54 -2.11 13.43
C THR A 418 -16.22 -1.60 12.17
N ARG A 419 -15.52 -0.78 11.37
CA ARG A 419 -15.94 -0.23 10.08
C ARG A 419 -14.93 -0.58 8.98
N SER A 420 -14.26 -1.72 9.10
CA SER A 420 -13.33 -2.16 8.06
C SER A 420 -14.09 -2.61 6.82
N GLU A 421 -13.44 -2.51 5.65
CA GLU A 421 -13.99 -3.03 4.39
C GLU A 421 -14.38 -4.51 4.49
N ALA A 422 -13.59 -5.31 5.23
CA ALA A 422 -13.92 -6.72 5.47
C ALA A 422 -15.22 -6.87 6.29
N ALA A 423 -15.40 -6.05 7.33
CA ALA A 423 -16.63 -6.06 8.14
C ALA A 423 -17.85 -5.61 7.31
N ASP A 424 -17.69 -4.63 6.44
CA ASP A 424 -18.75 -4.16 5.55
C ASP A 424 -19.14 -5.21 4.50
N ILE A 425 -18.18 -5.93 3.93
CA ILE A 425 -18.45 -7.05 3.01
C ILE A 425 -19.26 -8.14 3.72
N ASP A 426 -18.87 -8.54 4.93
CA ASP A 426 -19.59 -9.54 5.72
C ASP A 426 -21.01 -9.07 6.09
N LYS A 427 -21.19 -7.80 6.44
CA LYS A 427 -22.47 -7.22 6.81
C LYS A 427 -23.46 -7.13 5.64
N ASN A 428 -22.94 -6.82 4.45
CA ASN A 428 -23.78 -6.55 3.27
C ASN A 428 -24.18 -7.82 2.50
N ASP A 429 -23.60 -8.98 2.79
CA ASP A 429 -23.95 -10.25 2.16
C ASP A 429 -24.03 -11.35 3.22
N THR A 430 -25.24 -11.87 3.46
CA THR A 430 -25.53 -12.89 4.49
C THR A 430 -24.73 -14.18 4.28
N ARG A 431 -24.38 -14.55 3.03
CA ARG A 431 -23.54 -15.71 2.73
C ARG A 431 -22.14 -15.56 3.30
N PHE A 432 -21.61 -14.33 3.33
CA PHE A 432 -20.30 -14.01 3.89
C PHE A 432 -20.39 -13.80 5.40
N GLY A 433 -21.41 -13.05 5.85
CA GLY A 433 -21.63 -12.73 7.25
C GLY A 433 -21.85 -13.93 8.15
N GLN A 434 -22.50 -14.99 7.64
CA GLN A 434 -22.73 -16.23 8.39
C GLN A 434 -21.44 -16.86 8.93
N TYR A 435 -20.33 -16.70 8.20
CA TYR A 435 -19.02 -17.26 8.55
C TYR A 435 -17.97 -16.18 8.89
N HIS A 436 -18.33 -14.89 8.83
CA HIS A 436 -17.40 -13.79 8.84
C HIS A 436 -16.26 -13.98 7.83
N ALA A 437 -16.64 -14.39 6.61
CA ALA A 437 -15.70 -14.92 5.63
C ALA A 437 -14.67 -13.88 5.19
N ALA A 438 -15.07 -12.60 5.01
CA ALA A 438 -14.15 -11.55 4.63
C ALA A 438 -13.13 -11.21 5.73
N ARG A 439 -13.60 -11.10 6.98
CA ARG A 439 -12.71 -10.89 8.13
C ARG A 439 -11.75 -12.07 8.33
N ARG A 440 -12.21 -13.32 8.17
CA ARG A 440 -11.33 -14.50 8.26
C ARG A 440 -10.24 -14.52 7.18
N VAL A 441 -10.59 -14.20 5.95
CA VAL A 441 -9.64 -14.06 4.83
C VAL A 441 -8.61 -12.97 5.14
N MET A 442 -9.06 -11.80 5.60
CA MET A 442 -8.17 -10.68 5.89
C MET A 442 -7.27 -10.91 7.10
N ARG A 443 -7.75 -11.55 8.15
CA ARG A 443 -6.95 -11.96 9.30
C ARG A 443 -5.86 -12.96 8.91
N THR A 444 -6.20 -13.92 8.04
CA THR A 444 -5.22 -14.88 7.49
C THR A 444 -4.16 -14.16 6.66
N LEU A 445 -4.60 -13.27 5.77
CA LEU A 445 -3.70 -12.50 4.91
C LEU A 445 -2.79 -11.57 5.73
N PHE A 446 -3.33 -10.93 6.77
CA PHE A 446 -2.54 -10.12 7.71
C PHE A 446 -1.46 -10.96 8.39
N LEU A 447 -1.83 -12.11 8.97
CA LEU A 447 -0.87 -12.97 9.67
C LEU A 447 0.28 -13.41 8.77
N GLY A 448 0.01 -13.72 7.50
CA GLY A 448 1.03 -14.24 6.59
C GLY A 448 1.75 -13.20 5.74
N SER A 449 1.33 -11.93 5.78
CA SER A 449 1.96 -10.90 4.95
C SER A 449 2.51 -9.70 5.71
N ALA A 450 1.99 -9.39 6.91
CA ALA A 450 2.42 -8.23 7.69
C ALA A 450 3.91 -8.22 8.07
N PRO A 451 4.55 -9.35 8.38
CA PRO A 451 5.99 -9.39 8.66
C PRO A 451 6.88 -9.17 7.43
N SER A 452 6.34 -9.35 6.22
CA SER A 452 7.12 -9.28 4.99
C SER A 452 7.66 -7.88 4.74
N THR A 453 8.97 -7.75 4.54
CA THR A 453 9.61 -6.47 4.15
C THR A 453 9.71 -6.31 2.63
N GLY A 454 9.91 -5.07 2.15
CA GLY A 454 10.02 -4.77 0.71
C GLY A 454 11.14 -5.50 -0.03
N ASP A 455 12.15 -5.97 0.69
CA ASP A 455 13.36 -6.58 0.13
C ASP A 455 13.25 -8.11 -0.02
N GLN A 456 12.15 -8.74 0.42
CA GLN A 456 11.96 -10.19 0.30
C GLN A 456 11.58 -10.58 -1.13
N MET A 457 12.26 -11.60 -1.68
CA MET A 457 12.02 -12.12 -3.03
C MET A 457 10.60 -12.71 -3.23
N HIS A 458 9.97 -13.19 -2.16
CA HIS A 458 8.62 -13.75 -2.18
C HIS A 458 7.77 -13.16 -1.06
N ARG A 459 6.97 -12.14 -1.39
CA ARG A 459 6.03 -11.51 -0.45
C ARG A 459 4.66 -12.17 -0.52
N GLY A 460 3.97 -12.17 0.62
CA GLY A 460 2.55 -12.52 0.70
C GLY A 460 2.24 -14.01 0.64
N LEU A 461 0.96 -14.32 0.53
CA LEU A 461 0.41 -15.66 0.52
C LEU A 461 -0.24 -15.99 -0.83
N GLU A 462 -0.14 -17.24 -1.24
CA GLU A 462 -0.90 -17.82 -2.33
C GLU A 462 -2.38 -17.96 -1.95
N ALA A 463 -3.26 -17.95 -2.94
CA ALA A 463 -4.70 -18.03 -2.71
C ALA A 463 -5.10 -19.30 -1.93
N GLU A 464 -4.44 -20.44 -2.24
CA GLU A 464 -4.68 -21.72 -1.55
C GLU A 464 -4.31 -21.64 -0.05
N ARG A 465 -3.23 -20.94 0.32
CA ARG A 465 -2.86 -20.74 1.72
C ARG A 465 -3.81 -19.80 2.45
N ILE A 466 -4.31 -18.78 1.77
CA ILE A 466 -5.34 -17.89 2.35
C ILE A 466 -6.61 -18.69 2.64
N LEU A 467 -7.03 -19.54 1.71
CA LEU A 467 -8.18 -20.41 1.90
C LEU A 467 -7.95 -21.42 3.04
N LEU A 468 -6.72 -21.98 3.13
CA LEU A 468 -6.34 -22.92 4.20
C LEU A 468 -6.47 -22.29 5.60
N GLY A 469 -6.09 -21.03 5.75
CA GLY A 469 -6.18 -20.31 7.02
C GLY A 469 -7.58 -19.77 7.35
N ALA A 470 -8.47 -19.68 6.38
CA ALA A 470 -9.79 -19.07 6.54
C ALA A 470 -10.96 -20.06 6.58
N CYS A 471 -10.90 -21.16 5.79
CA CYS A 471 -12.01 -22.11 5.63
C CYS A 471 -11.97 -23.24 6.64
N SER A 472 -13.15 -23.70 7.07
CA SER A 472 -13.33 -24.84 7.97
C SER A 472 -14.28 -25.89 7.37
N PRO A 473 -14.22 -27.17 7.78
CA PRO A 473 -15.16 -28.18 7.34
C PRO A 473 -16.62 -27.76 7.56
N GLY A 474 -17.47 -28.05 6.59
CA GLY A 474 -18.89 -27.64 6.58
C GLY A 474 -19.14 -26.27 5.95
N GLN A 475 -18.10 -25.54 5.56
CA GLN A 475 -18.21 -24.29 4.83
C GLN A 475 -17.96 -24.49 3.33
N THR A 476 -18.52 -23.62 2.49
CA THR A 476 -18.34 -23.69 1.04
C THR A 476 -17.11 -22.89 0.61
N VAL A 477 -16.08 -23.53 0.07
CA VAL A 477 -14.83 -22.88 -0.38
C VAL A 477 -15.11 -21.79 -1.43
N GLY A 478 -16.10 -21.98 -2.31
CA GLY A 478 -16.53 -20.99 -3.29
C GLY A 478 -16.92 -19.64 -2.69
N THR A 479 -17.55 -19.64 -1.50
CA THR A 479 -17.88 -18.41 -0.76
C THR A 479 -16.63 -17.59 -0.42
N PHE A 480 -15.58 -18.23 0.01
CA PHE A 480 -14.31 -17.56 0.35
C PHE A 480 -13.54 -17.09 -0.89
N LYS A 481 -13.67 -17.81 -2.02
CA LYS A 481 -13.11 -17.33 -3.31
C LYS A 481 -13.83 -16.08 -3.82
N ASP A 482 -15.17 -16.04 -3.70
CA ASP A 482 -15.95 -14.84 -4.04
C ASP A 482 -15.53 -13.65 -3.18
N VAL A 483 -15.37 -13.87 -1.87
CA VAL A 483 -14.84 -12.87 -0.94
C VAL A 483 -13.47 -12.37 -1.37
N LEU A 484 -12.55 -13.27 -1.69
CA LEU A 484 -11.19 -12.91 -2.11
C LEU A 484 -11.19 -12.04 -3.37
N THR A 485 -12.07 -12.34 -4.32
CA THR A 485 -12.27 -11.53 -5.52
C THR A 485 -12.76 -10.12 -5.16
N ARG A 486 -13.80 -10.01 -4.31
CA ARG A 486 -14.34 -8.71 -3.88
C ARG A 486 -13.34 -7.88 -3.09
N LEU A 487 -12.54 -8.51 -2.23
CA LEU A 487 -11.47 -7.83 -1.50
C LEU A 487 -10.39 -7.28 -2.44
N ARG A 488 -9.98 -8.07 -3.44
CA ARG A 488 -9.06 -7.60 -4.49
C ARG A 488 -9.57 -6.35 -5.19
N ASP A 489 -10.87 -6.21 -5.36
CA ASP A 489 -11.48 -5.09 -6.07
C ASP A 489 -11.71 -3.85 -5.20
N ARG A 490 -11.76 -3.97 -3.87
CA ARG A 490 -12.13 -2.87 -2.97
C ARG A 490 -10.98 -2.31 -2.13
N LEU A 491 -9.99 -3.15 -1.77
CA LEU A 491 -8.99 -2.76 -0.79
C LEU A 491 -7.90 -1.84 -1.36
N THR A 492 -7.54 -0.83 -0.59
CA THR A 492 -6.51 0.16 -0.95
C THR A 492 -5.10 -0.30 -0.58
N TYR A 493 -4.96 -1.03 0.53
CA TYR A 493 -3.66 -1.49 1.04
C TYR A 493 -3.30 -2.91 0.59
N LEU A 494 -4.14 -3.53 -0.24
CA LEU A 494 -3.91 -4.85 -0.81
C LEU A 494 -3.12 -4.73 -2.11
N TYR A 495 -2.06 -5.50 -2.18
CA TYR A 495 -1.22 -5.69 -3.36
C TYR A 495 -1.32 -7.14 -3.84
N GLY A 496 -1.00 -7.38 -5.08
CA GLY A 496 -0.97 -8.73 -5.63
C GLY A 496 -0.12 -8.80 -6.89
N ASP A 497 0.62 -9.89 -7.00
CA ASP A 497 1.18 -10.38 -8.25
C ASP A 497 0.45 -11.68 -8.60
N LYS A 498 0.56 -12.16 -9.84
CA LYS A 498 -0.23 -13.23 -10.49
C LYS A 498 -0.93 -14.22 -9.52
N ASP A 499 -0.21 -14.77 -8.55
CA ASP A 499 -0.70 -15.84 -7.67
C ASP A 499 -0.60 -15.53 -6.17
N ARG A 500 0.00 -14.40 -5.78
CA ARG A 500 0.24 -14.05 -4.38
C ARG A 500 -0.39 -12.70 -4.01
N LEU A 501 -0.88 -12.60 -2.77
CA LEU A 501 -1.46 -11.39 -2.20
C LEU A 501 -0.76 -11.01 -0.91
N TRP A 502 -0.58 -9.69 -0.70
CA TRP A 502 -0.03 -9.16 0.54
C TRP A 502 -0.61 -7.80 0.89
N LEU A 503 -0.63 -7.51 2.16
CA LEU A 503 -0.92 -6.18 2.69
C LEU A 503 0.37 -5.37 2.81
N ASP A 504 0.27 -4.06 2.64
CA ASP A 504 1.35 -3.12 2.89
C ASP A 504 0.83 -1.94 3.71
N THR A 505 1.72 -1.19 4.35
CA THR A 505 1.37 0.04 5.09
C THR A 505 1.18 1.25 4.19
N LYS A 506 1.56 1.13 2.92
CA LYS A 506 1.41 2.15 1.89
C LYS A 506 0.19 1.85 1.02
N PRO A 507 -0.68 2.82 0.75
CA PRO A 507 -1.81 2.59 -0.13
C PRO A 507 -1.37 2.31 -1.58
N ASN A 508 -2.08 1.42 -2.26
CA ASN A 508 -1.89 1.13 -3.67
C ASN A 508 -2.38 2.32 -4.50
N LEU A 509 -1.46 3.03 -5.14
CA LEU A 509 -1.74 4.25 -5.88
C LEU A 509 -2.77 4.08 -7.00
N ARG A 510 -2.80 2.93 -7.66
CA ARG A 510 -3.79 2.64 -8.70
C ARG A 510 -5.20 2.54 -8.13
N ARG A 511 -5.35 1.87 -6.98
CA ARG A 511 -6.63 1.76 -6.28
C ARG A 511 -7.09 3.11 -5.72
N GLU A 512 -6.18 3.83 -5.12
CA GLU A 512 -6.44 5.19 -4.63
C GLU A 512 -6.93 6.09 -5.78
N MET A 513 -6.32 5.99 -6.95
CA MET A 513 -6.74 6.73 -8.15
C MET A 513 -8.16 6.36 -8.58
N GLU A 514 -8.51 5.06 -8.68
CA GLU A 514 -9.87 4.65 -9.07
C GLU A 514 -10.94 5.14 -8.07
N MET A 515 -10.68 5.03 -6.76
CA MET A 515 -11.62 5.54 -5.74
C MET A 515 -11.82 7.06 -5.83
N ARG A 516 -10.75 7.84 -6.07
CA ARG A 516 -10.85 9.29 -6.23
C ARG A 516 -11.56 9.66 -7.52
N LYS A 517 -11.31 8.92 -8.59
CA LYS A 517 -11.96 9.09 -9.89
C LYS A 517 -13.48 9.00 -9.79
N GLU A 518 -14.02 8.08 -8.98
CA GLU A 518 -15.46 7.95 -8.73
C GLU A 518 -16.05 9.15 -7.97
N LYS A 519 -15.26 9.80 -7.12
CA LYS A 519 -15.68 10.94 -6.29
C LYS A 519 -15.60 12.29 -7.01
N VAL A 520 -14.97 12.37 -8.19
CA VAL A 520 -14.83 13.63 -8.93
C VAL A 520 -16.19 14.20 -9.29
N SER A 521 -16.45 15.43 -8.87
CA SER A 521 -17.64 16.19 -9.23
C SER A 521 -17.58 16.62 -10.69
N GLU A 522 -18.58 16.16 -11.49
CA GLU A 522 -18.62 16.49 -12.91
C GLU A 522 -18.78 17.99 -13.13
N ARG A 523 -19.67 18.64 -12.37
CA ARG A 523 -20.02 20.04 -12.54
C ARG A 523 -18.96 20.99 -11.96
N GLU A 524 -18.39 20.67 -10.80
CA GLU A 524 -17.52 21.59 -10.05
C GLU A 524 -16.04 21.43 -10.41
N GLU A 525 -15.61 20.22 -10.83
CA GLU A 525 -14.19 19.92 -11.08
C GLU A 525 -13.93 19.57 -12.54
N LEU A 526 -14.73 18.64 -13.12
CA LEU A 526 -14.44 18.08 -14.44
C LEU A 526 -14.71 19.07 -15.57
N ILE A 527 -15.90 19.71 -15.59
CA ILE A 527 -16.26 20.66 -16.64
C ILE A 527 -15.32 21.87 -16.67
N PRO A 528 -14.96 22.51 -15.53
CA PRO A 528 -13.94 23.56 -15.49
C PRO A 528 -12.57 23.12 -16.02
N LEU A 529 -12.13 21.89 -15.69
CA LEU A 529 -10.89 21.31 -16.23
C LEU A 529 -10.96 21.19 -17.75
N ILE A 530 -12.03 20.60 -18.30
CA ILE A 530 -12.19 20.41 -19.75
C ILE A 530 -12.24 21.79 -20.43
N LYS A 531 -12.96 22.76 -19.85
CA LYS A 531 -13.01 24.15 -20.34
C LYS A 531 -11.60 24.74 -20.49
N LYS A 532 -10.79 24.60 -19.44
CA LYS A 532 -9.39 25.07 -19.44
C LYS A 532 -8.54 24.38 -20.52
N GLN A 533 -8.68 23.06 -20.69
CA GLN A 533 -7.93 22.32 -21.70
C GLN A 533 -8.35 22.67 -23.12
N VAL A 534 -9.65 22.82 -23.37
CA VAL A 534 -10.18 23.27 -24.67
C VAL A 534 -9.70 24.70 -24.98
N THR A 535 -9.78 25.62 -24.03
CA THR A 535 -9.29 26.99 -24.21
C THR A 535 -7.80 27.02 -24.56
N ASN A 536 -6.99 26.24 -23.86
CA ASN A 536 -5.56 26.15 -24.12
C ASN A 536 -5.21 25.57 -25.50
N SER A 537 -6.11 24.75 -26.09
CA SER A 537 -5.90 24.14 -27.41
C SER A 537 -6.01 25.12 -28.56
N PHE A 538 -6.63 26.29 -28.38
CA PHE A 538 -6.81 27.31 -29.42
C PHE A 538 -5.55 28.20 -29.58
N GLY A 539 -4.83 28.50 -28.49
CA GLY A 539 -3.74 29.46 -28.51
C GLY A 539 -4.21 30.93 -28.55
N ALA A 540 -3.27 31.87 -28.65
CA ALA A 540 -3.54 33.30 -28.57
C ALA A 540 -3.72 33.99 -29.94
N GLN A 541 -3.29 33.37 -31.03
CA GLN A 541 -3.33 33.95 -32.40
C GLN A 541 -4.40 33.26 -33.21
N HIS A 542 -5.47 34.01 -33.56
CA HIS A 542 -6.58 33.56 -34.39
C HIS A 542 -7.31 34.71 -35.06
N GLY A 543 -8.01 34.47 -36.16
CA GLY A 543 -8.82 35.43 -36.91
C GLY A 543 -10.23 35.64 -36.37
N PHE A 544 -10.63 34.98 -35.30
CA PHE A 544 -11.94 35.16 -34.68
C PHE A 544 -11.96 36.38 -33.79
N ALA A 545 -13.11 37.14 -33.81
CA ALA A 545 -13.35 38.25 -32.86
C ALA A 545 -13.41 37.76 -31.38
N GLY A 546 -13.65 36.46 -31.17
CA GLY A 546 -13.65 35.81 -29.88
C GLY A 546 -13.96 34.32 -29.98
N ILE A 547 -13.40 33.55 -29.04
CA ILE A 547 -13.71 32.11 -28.89
C ILE A 547 -14.40 31.94 -27.54
N HIS A 548 -15.65 31.48 -27.58
CA HIS A 548 -16.55 31.39 -26.43
C HIS A 548 -16.69 29.91 -26.02
N VAL A 549 -15.88 29.46 -25.03
CA VAL A 549 -15.85 28.06 -24.59
C VAL A 549 -16.85 27.83 -23.47
N PHE A 550 -17.86 27.00 -23.70
CA PHE A 550 -18.93 26.65 -22.75
C PHE A 550 -19.59 27.89 -22.13
N THR A 551 -19.87 28.85 -23.02
CA THR A 551 -20.39 30.15 -22.61
C THR A 551 -21.92 30.16 -22.81
N SER A 552 -22.64 30.74 -21.87
CA SER A 552 -24.12 30.87 -21.96
C SER A 552 -24.53 31.74 -23.14
N ALA A 553 -25.75 31.57 -23.64
CA ALA A 553 -26.29 32.41 -24.74
C ALA A 553 -26.28 33.90 -24.39
N ALA A 554 -26.47 34.27 -23.11
CA ALA A 554 -26.46 35.67 -22.65
C ALA A 554 -25.08 36.31 -22.74
N ASP A 555 -24.02 35.53 -22.53
CA ASP A 555 -22.64 36.01 -22.42
C ASP A 555 -21.89 36.01 -23.77
N VAL A 556 -22.44 35.39 -24.82
CA VAL A 556 -21.90 35.51 -26.18
C VAL A 556 -22.28 36.85 -26.74
N PRO A 557 -21.32 37.76 -27.06
CA PRO A 557 -21.60 39.11 -27.53
C PRO A 557 -22.38 39.13 -28.86
N ASP A 558 -23.21 40.16 -29.08
CA ASP A 558 -23.99 40.42 -30.32
C ASP A 558 -23.55 41.76 -30.89
N GLU A 559 -22.33 41.85 -31.38
CA GLU A 559 -21.69 43.09 -31.85
C GLU A 559 -21.14 42.91 -33.28
N PHE A 560 -20.93 44.01 -34.00
CA PHE A 560 -20.22 44.06 -35.26
C PHE A 560 -18.71 43.93 -35.00
N GLY A 561 -18.24 42.75 -34.63
CA GLY A 561 -16.81 42.53 -34.38
C GLY A 561 -15.98 42.46 -35.66
N ILE A 562 -14.66 42.55 -35.51
CA ILE A 562 -13.69 42.50 -36.62
C ILE A 562 -13.67 41.11 -37.28
N GLY A 563 -14.22 40.07 -36.69
CA GLY A 563 -14.27 38.72 -37.24
C GLY A 563 -15.48 37.92 -36.78
N PRO A 564 -15.69 36.69 -37.27
CA PRO A 564 -16.70 35.80 -36.74
C PRO A 564 -16.36 35.39 -35.31
N ARG A 565 -17.31 34.80 -34.58
CA ARG A 565 -17.16 34.28 -33.24
C ARG A 565 -17.29 32.76 -33.28
N LEU A 566 -16.32 32.07 -32.69
CA LEU A 566 -16.40 30.63 -32.50
C LEU A 566 -17.05 30.32 -31.16
N VAL A 567 -18.15 29.60 -31.18
CA VAL A 567 -18.85 29.15 -29.96
C VAL A 567 -18.61 27.66 -29.79
N VAL A 568 -17.94 27.28 -28.71
CA VAL A 568 -17.66 25.86 -28.36
C VAL A 568 -18.74 25.39 -27.39
N LEU A 569 -19.52 24.40 -27.81
CA LEU A 569 -20.60 23.83 -27.02
C LEU A 569 -20.08 23.02 -25.83
N ALA A 570 -20.84 22.97 -24.75
CA ALA A 570 -20.45 22.22 -23.54
C ALA A 570 -20.30 20.71 -23.80
N PRO A 571 -19.45 19.97 -23.05
CA PRO A 571 -19.25 18.54 -23.24
C PRO A 571 -20.36 17.69 -22.60
N GLU A 572 -21.59 17.93 -23.05
CA GLU A 572 -22.80 17.27 -22.58
C GLU A 572 -23.47 16.48 -23.70
N MET A 573 -24.20 15.42 -23.34
CA MET A 573 -24.94 14.63 -24.34
C MET A 573 -25.97 15.46 -25.11
N LEU A 574 -26.52 16.51 -24.46
CA LEU A 574 -27.55 17.41 -25.03
C LEU A 574 -26.97 18.50 -25.94
N SER A 575 -25.65 18.58 -26.07
CA SER A 575 -24.94 19.54 -26.92
C SER A 575 -23.89 18.87 -27.81
N ALA A 576 -23.86 17.55 -27.85
CA ALA A 576 -22.92 16.76 -28.67
C ALA A 576 -23.53 16.40 -30.01
N TYR A 577 -22.67 16.34 -31.05
CA TYR A 577 -23.04 15.92 -32.39
C TYR A 577 -22.85 14.39 -32.55
N SER A 578 -23.83 13.76 -33.24
CA SER A 578 -23.80 12.35 -33.60
C SER A 578 -24.23 12.15 -35.04
N ARG A 579 -23.40 11.45 -35.80
CA ARG A 579 -23.73 11.11 -37.20
C ARG A 579 -24.93 10.17 -37.33
N SER A 580 -25.18 9.36 -36.34
CA SER A 580 -26.19 8.28 -36.38
C SER A 580 -27.60 8.72 -35.93
N LYS A 581 -27.76 9.94 -35.43
CA LYS A 581 -29.04 10.40 -34.89
C LYS A 581 -29.77 11.32 -35.88
N ALA A 582 -31.00 11.00 -36.20
CA ALA A 582 -31.87 11.80 -37.07
C ALA A 582 -32.16 13.20 -36.51
N VAL A 583 -32.26 13.33 -35.18
CA VAL A 583 -32.41 14.62 -34.49
C VAL A 583 -31.17 14.88 -33.68
N ASN A 584 -30.37 15.85 -34.12
CA ASN A 584 -29.08 16.12 -33.48
C ASN A 584 -29.21 17.17 -32.36
N GLN A 585 -28.84 16.82 -31.16
CA GLN A 585 -28.95 17.70 -29.99
C GLN A 585 -27.98 18.88 -30.08
N ALA A 586 -26.83 18.72 -30.73
CA ALA A 586 -25.91 19.83 -30.98
C ALA A 586 -26.53 20.98 -31.77
N PHE A 587 -27.37 20.68 -32.74
CA PHE A 587 -28.08 21.72 -33.50
C PHE A 587 -29.05 22.51 -32.62
N LYS A 588 -29.82 21.84 -31.77
CA LYS A 588 -30.72 22.50 -30.82
C LYS A 588 -29.98 23.39 -29.82
N ALA A 589 -28.85 22.91 -29.30
CA ALA A 589 -28.01 23.67 -28.39
C ALA A 589 -27.39 24.90 -29.07
N ALA A 590 -26.93 24.77 -30.33
CA ALA A 590 -26.40 25.87 -31.12
C ALA A 590 -27.48 26.86 -31.51
N GLU A 591 -28.69 26.41 -31.88
CA GLU A 591 -29.81 27.22 -32.27
C GLU A 591 -30.29 28.16 -31.14
N ILE A 592 -30.31 27.69 -29.91
CA ILE A 592 -30.62 28.54 -28.73
C ILE A 592 -29.67 29.74 -28.66
N ILE A 593 -28.38 29.54 -28.91
CA ILE A 593 -27.37 30.59 -28.87
C ILE A 593 -27.45 31.47 -30.11
N LEU A 594 -27.77 30.87 -31.28
CA LEU A 594 -27.89 31.56 -32.55
C LEU A 594 -29.08 32.52 -32.59
N LEU A 595 -30.21 32.11 -32.03
CA LEU A 595 -31.45 32.91 -32.09
C LEU A 595 -31.57 33.93 -30.97
N LYS A 596 -30.96 33.67 -29.80
CA LYS A 596 -31.15 34.50 -28.61
C LYS A 596 -29.82 34.86 -27.93
N ARG A 597 -29.79 36.08 -27.36
CA ARG A 597 -28.82 36.53 -26.37
C ARG A 597 -29.55 36.73 -25.03
N GLY A 598 -29.55 35.74 -24.17
CA GLY A 598 -30.44 35.69 -23.01
C GLY A 598 -31.92 35.68 -23.44
N GLU A 599 -32.70 36.69 -23.01
CA GLU A 599 -34.11 36.84 -23.38
C GLU A 599 -34.31 37.68 -24.68
N GLN A 600 -33.27 38.31 -25.18
CA GLN A 600 -33.36 39.15 -26.38
C GLN A 600 -33.06 38.37 -27.66
N PRO A 601 -33.76 38.65 -28.80
CA PRO A 601 -33.38 38.08 -30.08
C PRO A 601 -31.98 38.50 -30.48
N ARG A 602 -31.18 37.59 -31.05
CA ARG A 602 -29.86 37.91 -31.58
C ARG A 602 -29.95 38.48 -32.98
N VAL A 603 -29.29 39.63 -33.20
CA VAL A 603 -29.24 40.32 -34.46
C VAL A 603 -28.13 39.83 -35.38
N LYS A 604 -26.93 39.62 -34.89
CA LYS A 604 -25.75 39.28 -35.70
C LYS A 604 -25.54 37.77 -35.82
N GLN A 605 -26.54 37.07 -36.33
CA GLN A 605 -26.58 35.60 -36.42
C GLN A 605 -25.46 35.03 -37.33
N ASN A 606 -25.21 35.71 -38.48
CA ASN A 606 -24.22 35.25 -39.45
C ASN A 606 -22.76 35.41 -38.97
N ARG A 607 -22.54 35.97 -37.80
CA ARG A 607 -21.21 36.07 -37.18
C ARG A 607 -20.86 34.88 -36.27
N LEU A 608 -21.76 33.89 -36.09
CA LEU A 608 -21.54 32.74 -35.22
C LEU A 608 -21.23 31.50 -36.04
N ILE A 609 -20.23 30.74 -35.55
CA ILE A 609 -19.84 29.40 -36.00
C ILE A 609 -19.69 28.56 -34.74
N PHE A 610 -20.03 27.29 -34.78
CA PHE A 610 -20.08 26.44 -33.63
C PHE A 610 -19.10 25.28 -33.77
N LEU A 611 -18.53 24.86 -32.60
CA LEU A 611 -17.72 23.66 -32.50
C LEU A 611 -18.38 22.74 -31.47
N ALA A 612 -18.77 21.55 -31.90
CA ALA A 612 -19.45 20.56 -31.09
C ALA A 612 -18.56 19.38 -30.75
N ALA A 613 -18.79 18.82 -29.57
CA ALA A 613 -18.18 17.56 -29.17
C ALA A 613 -18.77 16.38 -29.95
N ASP A 614 -17.95 15.39 -30.24
CA ASP A 614 -18.37 14.09 -30.75
C ASP A 614 -19.05 13.28 -29.64
N TYR A 615 -20.30 12.88 -29.87
CA TYR A 615 -21.09 12.13 -28.92
C TYR A 615 -20.38 10.83 -28.44
N ASP A 616 -19.78 10.07 -29.36
CA ASP A 616 -19.17 8.78 -29.08
C ASP A 616 -17.87 8.91 -28.27
N ASN A 617 -17.19 10.04 -28.32
CA ASN A 617 -15.95 10.30 -27.60
C ASN A 617 -16.15 11.00 -26.23
N LEU A 618 -17.36 11.47 -25.92
CA LEU A 618 -17.63 12.21 -24.69
C LEU A 618 -17.31 11.42 -23.42
N SER A 619 -17.74 10.15 -23.37
CA SER A 619 -17.49 9.30 -22.21
C SER A 619 -16.00 9.12 -21.95
N ARG A 620 -15.21 8.93 -23.02
CA ARG A 620 -13.75 8.80 -22.93
C ARG A 620 -13.09 10.11 -22.48
N LEU A 621 -13.54 11.25 -22.98
CA LEU A 621 -13.05 12.57 -22.56
C LEU A 621 -13.26 12.78 -21.07
N LYS A 622 -14.47 12.50 -20.59
CA LYS A 622 -14.82 12.61 -19.17
C LYS A 622 -13.99 11.66 -18.30
N ASP A 623 -13.80 10.44 -18.76
CA ASP A 623 -12.98 9.45 -18.08
C ASP A 623 -11.51 9.87 -17.93
N HIS A 624 -10.89 10.36 -19.01
CA HIS A 624 -9.51 10.89 -18.96
C HIS A 624 -9.41 12.14 -18.08
N GLY A 625 -10.42 13.01 -18.06
CA GLY A 625 -10.46 14.17 -17.20
C GLY A 625 -10.53 13.78 -15.71
N LYS A 626 -11.39 12.83 -15.36
CA LYS A 626 -11.49 12.29 -13.99
C LYS A 626 -10.19 11.60 -13.56
N THR A 627 -9.56 10.85 -14.44
CA THR A 627 -8.27 10.19 -14.18
C THR A 627 -7.16 11.20 -13.89
N TYR A 628 -7.10 12.29 -14.66
CA TYR A 628 -6.14 13.36 -14.40
C TYR A 628 -6.36 14.04 -13.04
N LEU A 629 -7.62 14.39 -12.71
CA LEU A 629 -7.96 15.01 -11.42
C LEU A 629 -7.62 14.10 -10.24
N ALA A 630 -7.90 12.80 -10.36
CA ALA A 630 -7.56 11.81 -9.35
C ALA A 630 -6.05 11.75 -9.11
N TRP A 631 -5.24 11.66 -10.16
CA TRP A 631 -3.78 11.67 -10.04
C TRP A 631 -3.24 13.01 -9.51
N GLN A 632 -3.80 14.13 -9.91
CA GLN A 632 -3.42 15.44 -9.40
C GLN A 632 -3.66 15.55 -7.89
N SER A 633 -4.81 15.06 -7.42
CA SER A 633 -5.15 15.01 -5.99
C SER A 633 -4.19 14.11 -5.21
N ILE A 634 -3.85 12.92 -5.75
CA ILE A 634 -2.88 11.99 -5.14
C ILE A 634 -1.51 12.65 -5.00
N VAL A 635 -0.99 13.28 -6.05
CA VAL A 635 0.30 13.97 -6.03
C VAL A 635 0.31 15.07 -4.96
N SER A 636 -0.76 15.88 -4.90
CA SER A 636 -0.90 16.93 -3.88
C SER A 636 -0.88 16.37 -2.46
N ASP A 637 -1.58 15.27 -2.20
CA ASP A 637 -1.66 14.68 -0.86
C ASP A 637 -0.35 14.00 -0.44
N ILE A 638 0.40 13.43 -1.38
CA ILE A 638 1.74 12.89 -1.08
C ILE A 638 2.72 14.05 -0.77
N GLU A 639 2.71 15.12 -1.55
CA GLU A 639 3.57 16.29 -1.34
C GLU A 639 3.27 17.00 -0.01
N ASN A 640 2.02 17.01 0.42
CA ASN A 640 1.57 17.58 1.69
C ASN A 640 1.61 16.58 2.86
N SER A 641 2.19 15.37 2.66
CA SER A 641 2.29 14.31 3.68
C SER A 641 0.93 13.84 4.25
N VAL A 642 -0.15 14.01 3.51
CA VAL A 642 -1.48 13.46 3.84
C VAL A 642 -1.54 11.96 3.52
N LEU A 643 -0.93 11.55 2.38
CA LEU A 643 -0.73 10.14 2.03
C LEU A 643 0.71 9.73 2.37
N ASN A 644 0.85 8.69 3.20
CA ASN A 644 2.16 8.13 3.57
C ASN A 644 2.75 7.33 2.39
N GLN A 645 3.56 7.97 1.56
CA GLN A 645 4.24 7.38 0.42
C GLN A 645 5.71 7.81 0.38
N ASP A 646 6.57 7.00 -0.23
CA ASP A 646 7.97 7.35 -0.43
C ASP A 646 8.21 8.16 -1.72
N LEU A 647 9.46 8.60 -1.91
CA LEU A 647 9.86 9.38 -3.07
C LEU A 647 9.68 8.65 -4.41
N ALA A 648 9.83 7.32 -4.42
CA ALA A 648 9.64 6.52 -5.63
C ALA A 648 8.16 6.51 -6.04
N HIS A 649 7.24 6.35 -5.09
CA HIS A 649 5.80 6.42 -5.33
C HIS A 649 5.35 7.83 -5.73
N LEU A 650 5.95 8.88 -5.14
CA LEU A 650 5.71 10.26 -5.58
C LEU A 650 6.11 10.46 -7.04
N THR A 651 7.29 9.96 -7.43
CA THR A 651 7.76 10.04 -8.82
C THR A 651 6.83 9.29 -9.76
N GLN A 652 6.39 8.10 -9.38
CA GLN A 652 5.41 7.32 -10.15
C GLN A 652 4.07 8.06 -10.30
N ALA A 653 3.55 8.65 -9.21
CA ALA A 653 2.31 9.41 -9.25
C ALA A 653 2.41 10.65 -10.16
N LYS A 654 3.54 11.36 -10.16
CA LYS A 654 3.83 12.48 -11.07
C LYS A 654 3.86 12.03 -12.53
N ASN A 655 4.53 10.94 -12.82
CA ASN A 655 4.57 10.38 -14.18
C ASN A 655 3.17 10.00 -14.66
N ASN A 656 2.39 9.31 -13.84
CA ASN A 656 1.01 8.93 -14.16
C ASN A 656 0.09 10.16 -14.37
N ARG A 657 0.25 11.22 -13.57
CA ARG A 657 -0.47 12.49 -13.75
C ARG A 657 -0.11 13.14 -15.09
N ASP A 658 1.16 13.20 -15.42
CA ASP A 658 1.64 13.84 -16.65
C ASP A 658 1.20 13.06 -17.90
N ASP A 659 1.17 11.74 -17.84
CA ASP A 659 0.63 10.89 -18.90
C ASP A 659 -0.90 11.04 -19.01
N ALA A 660 -1.61 11.09 -17.89
CA ALA A 660 -3.05 11.38 -17.88
C ALA A 660 -3.36 12.76 -18.49
N GLN A 661 -2.51 13.77 -18.26
CA GLN A 661 -2.64 15.10 -18.87
C GLN A 661 -2.46 15.06 -20.39
N LYS A 662 -1.47 14.31 -20.89
CA LYS A 662 -1.27 14.11 -22.34
C LYS A 662 -2.48 13.41 -22.96
N HIS A 663 -2.98 12.34 -22.34
CA HIS A 663 -4.16 11.62 -22.80
C HIS A 663 -5.41 12.51 -22.81
N LEU A 664 -5.59 13.35 -21.80
CA LEU A 664 -6.68 14.32 -21.75
C LEU A 664 -6.57 15.32 -22.89
N GLY A 665 -5.38 15.90 -23.13
CA GLY A 665 -5.15 16.83 -24.23
C GLY A 665 -5.45 16.22 -25.62
N GLN A 666 -5.05 14.96 -25.85
CA GLN A 666 -5.40 14.27 -27.09
C GLN A 666 -6.89 13.93 -27.17
N SER A 667 -7.50 13.56 -26.05
CA SER A 667 -8.94 13.29 -26.00
C SER A 667 -9.78 14.52 -26.30
N VAL A 668 -9.35 15.72 -25.87
CA VAL A 668 -9.99 16.99 -26.22
C VAL A 668 -10.00 17.18 -27.74
N LYS A 669 -8.88 17.00 -28.43
CA LYS A 669 -8.77 17.13 -29.90
C LYS A 669 -9.62 16.09 -30.62
N ASN A 670 -9.67 14.86 -30.14
CA ASN A 670 -10.49 13.80 -30.72
C ASN A 670 -11.98 14.02 -30.54
N THR A 671 -12.35 14.71 -29.46
CA THR A 671 -13.75 14.95 -29.10
C THR A 671 -14.29 16.21 -29.77
N TYR A 672 -13.56 17.34 -29.74
CA TYR A 672 -13.99 18.59 -30.36
C TYR A 672 -13.56 18.65 -31.82
N LYS A 673 -14.29 17.96 -32.69
CA LYS A 673 -13.94 17.77 -34.11
C LYS A 673 -15.07 18.13 -35.09
N TRP A 674 -16.24 18.56 -34.62
CA TRP A 674 -17.38 18.86 -35.50
C TRP A 674 -17.62 20.35 -35.55
N LEU A 675 -17.35 20.99 -36.74
CA LEU A 675 -17.77 22.34 -37.03
C LEU A 675 -19.21 22.34 -37.51
N LEU A 676 -20.00 23.27 -37.01
CA LEU A 676 -21.37 23.47 -37.39
C LEU A 676 -21.52 24.90 -37.93
N ALA A 677 -21.97 25.04 -39.15
CA ALA A 677 -22.29 26.34 -39.74
C ALA A 677 -23.80 26.45 -39.98
N PRO A 678 -24.46 27.47 -39.41
CA PRO A 678 -25.86 27.76 -39.75
C PRO A 678 -25.95 28.43 -41.09
N LEU A 679 -26.87 27.95 -41.94
CA LEU A 679 -27.23 28.50 -43.24
C LEU A 679 -28.75 28.64 -43.30
N GLN A 680 -29.26 29.54 -44.17
CA GLN A 680 -30.68 29.70 -44.36
C GLN A 680 -30.92 30.27 -45.73
N ASP A 681 -31.68 29.59 -46.55
CA ASP A 681 -32.21 30.21 -47.77
C ASP A 681 -33.31 31.22 -47.44
N ALA A 682 -33.48 32.20 -48.28
CA ALA A 682 -34.47 33.27 -48.06
C ALA A 682 -35.90 32.70 -47.91
N GLY A 683 -36.46 32.81 -46.70
CA GLY A 683 -37.79 32.33 -46.37
C GLY A 683 -37.87 30.83 -46.00
N CYS A 684 -36.75 30.15 -45.87
CA CYS A 684 -36.66 28.77 -45.41
C CYS A 684 -36.26 28.66 -43.93
N ASP A 685 -36.35 27.43 -43.36
CA ASP A 685 -35.83 27.13 -42.02
C ASP A 685 -34.29 27.12 -42.01
N ILE A 686 -33.71 27.22 -40.81
CA ILE A 686 -32.24 27.14 -40.62
C ILE A 686 -31.77 25.73 -40.90
N GLU A 687 -30.84 25.60 -41.81
CA GLU A 687 -30.12 24.36 -42.10
C GLU A 687 -28.73 24.40 -41.46
N TRP A 688 -28.20 23.20 -41.13
CA TRP A 688 -26.90 23.07 -40.48
C TRP A 688 -25.95 22.27 -41.38
N GLU A 689 -24.93 22.90 -41.86
CA GLU A 689 -23.80 22.21 -42.46
C GLU A 689 -22.80 21.76 -41.41
N VAL A 690 -22.19 20.57 -41.63
CA VAL A 690 -21.31 19.94 -40.65
C VAL A 690 -20.04 19.46 -41.34
N ALA A 691 -18.90 19.90 -40.88
CA ALA A 691 -17.59 19.45 -41.33
C ALA A 691 -16.73 18.92 -40.20
N PRO A 692 -16.00 17.81 -40.40
CA PRO A 692 -15.02 17.32 -39.45
C PRO A 692 -13.72 18.12 -39.54
N ILE A 693 -13.05 18.33 -38.37
CA ILE A 693 -11.68 18.85 -38.33
C ILE A 693 -10.71 17.74 -37.89
N SER A 694 -9.45 17.83 -38.33
CA SER A 694 -8.43 16.85 -38.04
C SER A 694 -7.89 17.01 -36.60
N ALA A 695 -7.84 15.90 -35.84
CA ALA A 695 -7.28 15.86 -34.49
C ALA A 695 -5.75 15.90 -34.47
N THR A 696 -5.08 15.76 -35.64
CA THR A 696 -3.61 15.70 -35.74
C THR A 696 -2.97 17.08 -35.88
N ALA A 697 -3.76 18.14 -36.08
CA ALA A 697 -3.25 19.50 -36.21
C ALA A 697 -2.53 19.96 -34.94
N PRO A 698 -1.38 20.66 -35.06
CA PRO A 698 -0.65 21.19 -33.90
C PRO A 698 -1.46 22.21 -33.13
N LYS A 699 -2.21 23.07 -33.86
CA LYS A 699 -3.10 24.11 -33.28
C LYS A 699 -4.51 23.92 -33.82
N LEU A 700 -5.46 23.70 -32.93
CA LEU A 700 -6.85 23.44 -33.30
C LEU A 700 -7.48 24.63 -34.06
N VAL A 701 -7.16 25.86 -33.67
CA VAL A 701 -7.71 27.06 -34.29
C VAL A 701 -7.32 27.22 -35.76
N MET A 702 -6.07 26.89 -36.12
CA MET A 702 -5.63 26.98 -37.52
C MET A 702 -6.36 25.98 -38.43
N GLU A 703 -6.59 24.78 -37.90
CA GLU A 703 -7.35 23.76 -38.61
C GLU A 703 -8.79 24.16 -38.80
N ILE A 704 -9.39 24.78 -37.76
CA ILE A 704 -10.76 25.34 -37.86
C ILE A 704 -10.83 26.40 -38.94
N GLU A 705 -9.93 27.41 -38.94
CA GLU A 705 -9.92 28.50 -39.92
C GLU A 705 -9.72 27.96 -41.35
N ASN A 706 -8.78 27.05 -41.55
CA ASN A 706 -8.56 26.45 -42.86
C ASN A 706 -9.79 25.70 -43.34
N ARG A 707 -10.40 24.89 -42.44
CA ARG A 707 -11.61 24.13 -42.81
C ARG A 707 -12.80 25.04 -43.16
N LEU A 708 -12.97 26.13 -42.43
CA LEU A 708 -14.02 27.11 -42.73
C LEU A 708 -13.83 27.79 -44.10
N ILE A 709 -12.58 28.02 -44.51
CA ILE A 709 -12.25 28.61 -45.82
C ILE A 709 -12.45 27.57 -46.93
N GLU A 710 -12.00 26.30 -46.70
CA GLU A 710 -12.15 25.19 -47.67
C GLU A 710 -13.62 24.88 -47.99
N GLU A 711 -14.49 24.93 -46.98
CA GLU A 711 -15.92 24.70 -47.12
C GLU A 711 -16.70 25.97 -47.56
N GLU A 712 -16.01 27.07 -47.87
CA GLU A 712 -16.59 28.37 -48.23
C GLU A 712 -17.53 28.96 -47.16
N TRP A 713 -17.47 28.48 -45.92
CA TRP A 713 -18.25 29.02 -44.80
C TRP A 713 -17.69 30.31 -44.25
N LEU A 714 -16.46 30.65 -44.62
CA LEU A 714 -15.78 31.91 -44.27
C LEU A 714 -14.99 32.41 -45.48
N ILE A 715 -15.38 33.55 -45.99
CA ILE A 715 -14.80 34.15 -47.18
C ILE A 715 -13.67 35.11 -46.80
N LYS A 716 -12.44 34.79 -47.23
CA LYS A 716 -11.24 35.60 -47.02
C LYS A 716 -10.94 36.55 -48.16
N THR A 717 -11.27 36.15 -49.37
CA THR A 717 -11.17 36.95 -50.60
C THR A 717 -12.47 36.81 -51.36
N TRP A 718 -13.06 37.93 -51.82
CA TRP A 718 -14.35 37.94 -52.53
C TRP A 718 -14.21 38.59 -53.88
N SER A 719 -14.88 38.04 -54.88
CA SER A 719 -14.80 38.54 -56.25
C SER A 719 -15.80 39.66 -56.51
N PRO A 720 -15.41 40.75 -57.27
CA PRO A 720 -16.35 41.77 -57.75
C PRO A 720 -17.58 41.22 -58.45
N VAL A 721 -17.45 40.11 -59.20
CA VAL A 721 -18.61 39.46 -59.87
C VAL A 721 -19.62 38.93 -58.86
N HIS A 722 -19.16 38.32 -57.77
CA HIS A 722 -20.05 37.77 -56.75
C HIS A 722 -20.75 38.88 -55.97
N LEU A 723 -20.06 39.97 -55.65
CA LEU A 723 -20.66 41.11 -54.99
C LEU A 723 -21.70 41.78 -55.90
N ARG A 724 -21.40 42.00 -57.23
CA ARG A 724 -22.37 42.50 -58.17
C ARG A 724 -23.64 41.62 -58.21
N ASN A 725 -23.47 40.30 -58.38
CA ASN A 725 -24.60 39.36 -58.44
C ASN A 725 -25.45 39.42 -57.16
N LEU A 726 -24.79 39.57 -55.98
CA LEU A 726 -25.49 39.72 -54.72
C LEU A 726 -26.29 41.04 -54.66
N LEU A 727 -25.70 42.18 -55.12
CA LEU A 727 -26.34 43.47 -55.15
C LEU A 727 -27.56 43.46 -56.05
N GLU A 728 -27.44 42.87 -57.26
CA GLU A 728 -28.53 42.66 -58.23
C GLU A 728 -29.65 41.78 -57.66
N SER A 729 -29.27 40.70 -56.92
CA SER A 729 -30.23 39.75 -56.41
C SER A 729 -31.03 40.26 -55.22
N TYR A 730 -30.45 41.10 -54.37
CA TYR A 730 -31.10 41.50 -53.11
C TYR A 730 -31.39 43.00 -52.99
N TYR A 731 -30.62 43.89 -53.65
CA TYR A 731 -30.74 45.34 -53.40
C TYR A 731 -31.22 46.09 -54.64
N PHE A 732 -30.75 45.81 -55.82
CA PHE A 732 -31.10 46.59 -57.04
C PHE A 732 -32.34 46.03 -57.73
N LYS A 733 -33.46 45.88 -56.97
CA LYS A 733 -34.76 45.44 -57.48
C LYS A 733 -35.78 46.58 -57.34
N ASN A 734 -36.84 46.50 -58.12
CA ASN A 734 -37.97 47.41 -58.03
C ASN A 734 -37.62 48.91 -58.15
N GLY A 735 -36.59 49.24 -58.97
CA GLY A 735 -36.19 50.63 -59.21
C GLY A 735 -35.24 51.21 -58.13
N VAL A 736 -34.76 50.48 -57.23
CA VAL A 736 -33.71 50.92 -56.27
C VAL A 736 -32.41 51.16 -57.00
N LYS A 737 -31.88 52.38 -56.95
CA LYS A 737 -30.71 52.86 -57.71
C LYS A 737 -29.39 52.74 -56.92
N SER A 738 -29.48 52.86 -55.62
CA SER A 738 -28.29 52.83 -54.74
C SER A 738 -28.60 52.15 -53.39
N VAL A 739 -27.55 51.63 -52.73
CA VAL A 739 -27.63 51.07 -51.40
C VAL A 739 -26.36 51.44 -50.59
N SER A 740 -26.55 51.73 -49.31
CA SER A 740 -25.40 52.03 -48.43
C SER A 740 -24.40 50.83 -48.32
N ALA A 741 -23.11 51.08 -48.50
CA ALA A 741 -22.08 50.12 -48.33
C ALA A 741 -22.05 49.53 -46.89
N LEU A 742 -22.36 50.38 -45.87
CA LEU A 742 -22.53 49.94 -44.49
C LEU A 742 -23.70 48.98 -44.32
N LYS A 743 -24.86 49.30 -45.02
CA LYS A 743 -26.02 48.39 -44.97
C LYS A 743 -25.69 47.00 -45.49
N VAL A 744 -24.96 46.91 -46.60
CA VAL A 744 -24.52 45.60 -47.15
C VAL A 744 -23.65 44.82 -46.13
N TRP A 745 -22.73 45.51 -45.43
CA TRP A 745 -21.94 44.90 -44.39
C TRP A 745 -22.79 44.47 -43.19
N GLN A 746 -23.73 45.30 -42.73
CA GLN A 746 -24.61 44.97 -41.63
C GLN A 746 -25.49 43.76 -41.95
N ASP A 747 -26.05 43.69 -43.15
CA ASP A 747 -26.86 42.56 -43.61
C ASP A 747 -26.02 41.29 -43.73
N ALA A 748 -24.77 41.40 -44.23
CA ALA A 748 -23.83 40.27 -44.29
C ALA A 748 -23.49 39.73 -42.86
N CYS A 749 -23.52 40.57 -41.83
CA CYS A 749 -23.38 40.15 -40.46
C CYS A 749 -24.65 39.54 -39.84
N GLN A 750 -25.84 39.97 -40.34
CA GLN A 750 -27.12 39.62 -39.74
C GLN A 750 -27.76 38.39 -40.35
N TYR A 751 -27.84 38.30 -41.66
CA TYR A 751 -28.64 37.28 -42.35
C TYR A 751 -27.81 36.06 -42.78
N LEU A 752 -28.30 34.85 -42.47
CA LEU A 752 -27.62 33.59 -42.73
C LEU A 752 -27.52 33.21 -44.22
N TYR A 753 -28.39 33.82 -45.10
CA TYR A 753 -28.30 33.66 -46.56
C TYR A 753 -27.24 34.54 -47.22
N MET A 754 -26.64 35.46 -46.45
CA MET A 754 -25.56 36.32 -46.91
C MET A 754 -24.20 35.66 -46.73
N PRO A 755 -23.20 35.98 -47.57
CA PRO A 755 -21.85 35.47 -47.43
C PRO A 755 -21.23 35.92 -46.11
N ARG A 756 -20.60 34.97 -45.40
CA ARG A 756 -19.90 35.23 -44.15
C ARG A 756 -18.46 35.66 -44.42
N LEU A 757 -18.22 36.96 -44.47
CA LEU A 757 -16.89 37.55 -44.69
C LEU A 757 -16.05 37.49 -43.43
N ILE A 758 -14.73 37.22 -43.54
CA ILE A 758 -13.84 37.17 -42.38
C ILE A 758 -13.82 38.51 -41.61
N ASN A 759 -13.81 39.63 -42.34
CA ASN A 759 -13.87 40.97 -41.77
C ASN A 759 -14.45 41.95 -42.81
N ASP A 760 -14.63 43.20 -42.40
CA ASP A 760 -15.10 44.31 -43.24
C ASP A 760 -14.10 44.71 -44.33
N GLN A 761 -12.80 44.44 -44.13
CA GLN A 761 -11.77 44.76 -45.16
C GLN A 761 -11.98 43.97 -46.44
N VAL A 762 -12.54 42.72 -46.35
CA VAL A 762 -12.83 41.91 -47.55
C VAL A 762 -13.88 42.64 -48.42
N LEU A 763 -14.96 43.17 -47.84
CA LEU A 763 -15.95 43.94 -48.57
C LEU A 763 -15.35 45.21 -49.14
N ARG A 764 -14.59 46.00 -48.36
CA ARG A 764 -13.92 47.22 -48.84
C ARG A 764 -13.02 46.92 -50.04
N SER A 765 -12.12 45.96 -49.90
CA SER A 765 -11.17 45.59 -50.99
C SER A 765 -11.92 45.15 -52.26
N THR A 766 -13.02 44.38 -52.09
CA THR A 766 -13.87 43.94 -53.23
C THR A 766 -14.54 45.14 -53.94
N ILE A 767 -15.05 46.09 -53.17
CA ILE A 767 -15.65 47.34 -53.73
C ILE A 767 -14.57 48.16 -54.46
N GLU A 768 -13.39 48.35 -53.77
CA GLU A 768 -12.24 49.09 -54.39
C GLU A 768 -11.75 48.48 -55.70
N GLU A 769 -11.83 47.16 -55.79
CA GLU A 769 -11.50 46.45 -57.01
C GLU A 769 -12.58 46.55 -58.09
N ALA A 770 -13.84 46.40 -57.67
CA ALA A 770 -15.00 46.49 -58.58
C ALA A 770 -15.12 47.85 -59.30
N ILE A 771 -14.91 48.93 -58.56
CA ILE A 771 -15.12 50.31 -59.11
C ILE A 771 -14.00 50.72 -60.08
N LYS A 772 -12.92 49.96 -60.23
CA LYS A 772 -11.90 50.21 -61.26
C LYS A 772 -12.38 49.89 -62.66
N SER A 773 -13.41 49.03 -62.74
CA SER A 773 -14.09 48.67 -64.03
C SER A 773 -15.49 49.26 -64.10
N THR A 774 -15.97 49.49 -65.31
CA THR A 774 -17.32 49.84 -65.59
C THR A 774 -18.26 48.67 -65.74
N ASP A 775 -17.79 47.43 -65.47
CA ASP A 775 -18.57 46.22 -65.63
C ASP A 775 -19.45 45.85 -64.43
N PHE A 776 -19.21 46.45 -63.32
CA PHE A 776 -19.81 46.03 -62.00
C PHE A 776 -20.86 47.04 -61.51
N PHE A 777 -20.47 47.96 -60.71
CA PHE A 777 -21.35 49.01 -60.09
C PHE A 777 -20.52 50.27 -59.76
N GLY A 778 -21.24 51.42 -59.56
CA GLY A 778 -20.64 52.69 -59.16
C GLY A 778 -20.50 52.78 -57.62
N PHE A 779 -19.66 53.68 -57.15
CA PHE A 779 -19.49 54.07 -55.74
C PHE A 779 -19.57 55.60 -55.57
N ALA A 780 -20.19 56.04 -54.51
CA ALA A 780 -20.13 57.45 -54.09
C ALA A 780 -19.88 57.54 -52.56
N VAL A 781 -19.23 58.61 -52.11
CA VAL A 781 -19.01 58.90 -50.70
C VAL A 781 -20.23 59.47 -50.03
N GLY A 782 -21.18 60.08 -50.88
CA GLY A 782 -22.43 60.63 -50.42
C GLY A 782 -23.32 61.06 -51.58
N GLU A 783 -24.58 61.42 -51.28
CA GLU A 783 -25.53 61.89 -52.21
C GLU A 783 -26.18 63.19 -51.68
N ARG A 784 -26.21 64.25 -52.53
CA ARG A 784 -26.88 65.53 -52.18
C ARG A 784 -27.59 66.05 -53.46
N ASP A 785 -28.90 66.36 -53.36
CA ASP A 785 -29.68 67.00 -54.45
C ASP A 785 -29.42 66.28 -55.82
N ASP A 786 -29.50 64.93 -55.87
CA ASP A 786 -29.21 64.14 -57.06
C ASP A 786 -27.73 64.16 -57.54
N TYR A 787 -26.82 64.66 -56.72
CA TYR A 787 -25.38 64.63 -57.01
C TYR A 787 -24.65 63.65 -56.15
N TYR A 788 -23.87 62.70 -56.78
CA TYR A 788 -23.06 61.71 -56.10
C TYR A 788 -21.68 62.29 -55.78
N GLU A 789 -21.45 62.60 -54.49
CA GLU A 789 -20.17 63.09 -54.01
C GLU A 789 -19.11 62.01 -54.11
N GLY A 790 -17.89 62.32 -54.59
CA GLY A 790 -16.82 61.41 -54.75
C GLY A 790 -17.09 60.18 -55.64
N PHE A 791 -18.03 60.37 -56.65
CA PHE A 791 -18.43 59.30 -57.55
C PHE A 791 -17.26 58.65 -58.24
N ALA A 792 -17.20 57.30 -58.19
CA ALA A 792 -16.15 56.43 -58.76
C ALA A 792 -16.80 55.28 -59.55
N PHE A 793 -16.52 55.24 -60.84
CA PHE A 793 -16.95 54.20 -61.81
C PHE A 793 -15.93 54.18 -62.96
N GLY A 794 -15.21 53.05 -63.10
CA GLY A 794 -14.03 52.94 -63.99
C GLY A 794 -12.81 53.68 -63.42
N ARG A 795 -12.72 53.95 -62.15
CA ARG A 795 -11.59 54.65 -61.49
C ARG A 795 -11.43 54.18 -60.04
N SER A 796 -10.23 54.33 -59.54
CA SER A 796 -9.94 54.01 -58.14
C SER A 796 -10.49 55.11 -57.19
N ALA A 797 -11.08 54.71 -56.05
CA ALA A 797 -11.40 55.52 -54.91
C ALA A 797 -11.13 54.75 -53.62
N THR A 798 -10.96 55.42 -52.49
CA THR A 798 -10.90 54.85 -51.17
C THR A 798 -12.31 54.61 -50.67
N VAL A 799 -12.57 53.39 -50.22
CA VAL A 799 -13.88 52.96 -49.74
C VAL A 799 -13.95 52.99 -48.22
N TYR A 800 -14.96 53.69 -47.70
CA TYR A 800 -15.31 53.62 -46.28
C TYR A 800 -16.65 52.92 -46.11
N LEU A 801 -16.86 52.23 -45.01
CA LEU A 801 -18.14 51.62 -44.65
C LEU A 801 -18.82 52.51 -43.62
N ASP A 802 -19.50 53.52 -44.14
CA ASP A 802 -20.40 54.43 -43.39
C ASP A 802 -21.79 54.56 -44.06
N GLU A 803 -22.75 55.19 -43.40
CA GLU A 803 -24.13 55.31 -43.93
C GLU A 803 -24.21 56.13 -45.19
N SER A 804 -23.28 57.05 -45.39
CA SER A 804 -23.28 57.98 -46.54
C SER A 804 -22.68 57.34 -47.80
N CYS A 805 -21.79 56.34 -47.65
CA CYS A 805 -21.17 55.69 -48.79
C CYS A 805 -22.14 54.75 -49.50
N LEU A 806 -22.34 55.00 -50.80
CA LEU A 806 -23.34 54.32 -51.63
C LEU A 806 -22.67 53.41 -52.67
N LEU A 807 -23.20 52.21 -52.86
CA LEU A 807 -23.05 51.39 -54.06
C LEU A 807 -24.18 51.69 -55.03
N ILE A 808 -23.85 52.00 -56.26
CA ILE A 808 -24.82 52.51 -57.26
C ILE A 808 -25.00 51.45 -58.36
N ALA A 809 -26.24 51.16 -58.69
CA ALA A 809 -26.54 50.18 -59.75
C ALA A 809 -25.82 50.54 -61.05
N LYS A 810 -25.32 49.54 -61.77
CA LYS A 810 -24.57 49.78 -63.00
C LYS A 810 -25.21 50.68 -63.98
N ASP A 811 -26.49 50.49 -64.26
CA ASP A 811 -27.28 51.33 -65.26
C ASP A 811 -27.36 52.77 -64.76
N GLU A 812 -27.59 53.01 -63.48
CA GLU A 812 -27.61 54.35 -62.91
C GLU A 812 -26.24 55.02 -62.95
N ALA A 813 -25.16 54.25 -62.65
CA ALA A 813 -23.78 54.72 -62.72
C ALA A 813 -23.37 55.09 -64.14
N LEU A 814 -23.80 54.32 -65.11
CA LEU A 814 -23.59 54.68 -66.54
C LEU A 814 -24.35 55.96 -66.92
N ASN A 815 -25.64 56.04 -66.61
CA ASN A 815 -26.49 57.22 -66.85
C ASN A 815 -25.88 58.44 -66.20
N TYR A 816 -25.50 58.35 -64.91
CA TYR A 816 -24.91 59.50 -64.21
C TYR A 816 -23.52 59.89 -64.80
N GLN A 817 -22.72 58.96 -65.24
CA GLN A 817 -21.46 59.30 -65.92
C GLN A 817 -21.66 59.96 -67.26
N HIS A 818 -22.65 59.56 -68.10
CA HIS A 818 -23.00 60.21 -69.38
C HIS A 818 -23.53 61.63 -69.17
N VAL A 819 -24.49 61.86 -68.27
CA VAL A 819 -25.06 63.20 -67.96
C VAL A 819 -23.95 64.10 -67.43
N ASN A 820 -23.04 63.71 -66.60
CA ASN A 820 -21.96 64.58 -66.07
C ASN A 820 -20.80 64.75 -67.07
N SER A 821 -20.61 63.89 -68.05
CA SER A 821 -19.66 64.10 -69.16
C SER A 821 -20.23 65.14 -70.16
N ASP A 822 -21.53 65.09 -70.45
CA ASP A 822 -22.23 66.08 -71.31
C ASP A 822 -22.27 67.44 -70.71
N ASN A 823 -22.51 67.53 -69.35
CA ASN A 823 -22.48 68.82 -68.62
C ASN A 823 -21.05 69.42 -68.53
N LYS A 824 -19.98 68.61 -68.48
CA LYS A 824 -18.59 69.08 -68.59
C LYS A 824 -18.19 69.55 -69.96
N CYS A 825 -18.68 68.94 -71.04
CA CYS A 825 -18.52 69.38 -72.39
C CYS A 825 -19.21 70.69 -72.67
N ASN A 826 -20.44 70.92 -72.16
CA ASN A 826 -21.16 72.11 -72.25
C ASN A 826 -20.61 73.30 -71.39
N ALA A 827 -19.88 73.07 -70.28
CA ALA A 827 -19.23 74.05 -69.46
C ALA A 827 -17.84 74.50 -69.96
N HIS A 828 -17.23 73.82 -70.98
CA HIS A 828 -15.99 74.25 -71.61
C HIS A 828 -16.22 74.76 -73.03
N GLY A 829 -17.51 74.89 -73.52
CA GLY A 829 -17.92 75.32 -74.78
C GLY A 829 -18.68 76.72 -74.74
N ALA A 830 -18.69 77.37 -73.59
CA ALA A 830 -19.31 78.70 -73.42
C ALA A 830 -18.27 79.79 -73.10
#